data_c47d5a4b70306a044f2bb131617e1a36
#
_entry.id   c47d5a4b70306a044f2bb131617e1a36
#
_cell.length_a   1.000
_cell.length_b   1.000
_cell.length_c   1.000
_cell.angle_alpha   90.00
_cell.angle_beta   90.00
_cell.angle_gamma   90.00
#
_symmetry.space_group_name_H-M   'P 1'
#
loop_
_entity.id
_entity.type
_entity.pdbx_description
1 polymer ?
#
loop_
_entity_poly.entity_id
_entity_poly.type
_entity_poly.pdbx_seq_one_letter_code
_entity_poly.pdbx_strand_id
1 'polypeptide(L)'
;KLPENVYSCSAYFVDGCTKLGYISVDSKNTNYASYNGILYDKGLTILFRCPEGYTYKKVLDSNSLPPTLKKVGNYAFEYCKYVEEIYFPYGLTSFGVGTFRYCSGLTTLQLPSSHTGWGEGSFVGATALDVLYVNQEDAYGLEVSRRVNEFDDCKRGTLYVGGWIASFNWGPWAKWKNCKREAYDYLATNGLRYTIINGYAQTVDGEKFDGSAKLFYAPHNTGKSEIVIQDYITLPGGKKYAVTSVGTHVFGTGNTLSVKTNLTLGKHVRTIAEQAFLDQTNLVGLKLNPNLKVIGVNGFGNCRIATDVILPCGFTTLESHAFYNNSFKRILIPSSVTKMDSKCIAKNNYLQEIILNNAQFAYNYIDLENVPKSCKLYVPAGSEEAFKKNQYWSTLQVMEGAYDFTYQDADPYNTIYHMSVISHSPFTIDGVTYAGRARYVYHPANKDRTNITQFTATFSETDYTHGANKKYMMTGFGDRALDMCTQIQNVETGKMKAFVHIGRRAFANTSIKNFEVPDTCVYLGDEAFVGCRQLSELVIWRNKNWTRKWGKQLYGQNAKDFYCYVPLREYNTYKEGVLDWEKLEGETIFPVDRLNAYIEKSSISDDRTISVDYPVDWKASGLKAYVVHQFDNSEQMAYTKQVSSTPAGTGLLLKDFDNKLDIKLKRPSTTPSTPTNLLVGTPRERVDVYRQSVGYVFDSRKKFFYRPRISEYSEVYSAYLKLSSFQAGSVTHINIDLYSQITGDINGDGEVNVSDVTAL
;
A
#
# COMPACT_ATOMS: atom_id res chain seq x y z
N LYS A 1 33.13 -13.98 51.02
CA LYS A 1 33.32 -14.21 49.55
C LYS A 1 32.89 -15.63 49.23
N LEU A 2 32.07 -15.81 48.15
CA LEU A 2 31.68 -17.13 47.63
C LEU A 2 32.79 -17.63 46.66
N PRO A 3 33.44 -18.80 46.95
CA PRO A 3 34.53 -19.32 46.12
C PRO A 3 34.11 -19.83 44.73
N GLU A 4 35.10 -20.09 43.89
CA GLU A 4 34.89 -20.54 42.49
C GLU A 4 34.14 -21.88 42.36
N ASN A 5 34.33 -22.79 43.29
CA ASN A 5 33.80 -24.18 43.28
C ASN A 5 32.44 -24.34 44.01
N VAL A 6 31.74 -23.29 44.33
CA VAL A 6 30.40 -23.40 44.89
C VAL A 6 29.40 -23.51 43.74
N TYR A 7 28.74 -24.64 43.60
CA TYR A 7 27.80 -24.95 42.53
C TYR A 7 26.34 -24.84 42.96
N SER A 8 26.06 -24.85 44.30
CA SER A 8 24.71 -24.71 44.82
C SER A 8 24.72 -24.02 46.18
N CYS A 9 23.78 -23.10 46.38
CA CYS A 9 23.53 -22.47 47.67
C CYS A 9 22.05 -22.69 48.08
N SER A 10 21.83 -23.08 49.33
CA SER A 10 20.48 -23.06 49.91
C SER A 10 19.95 -21.64 49.99
N ALA A 11 18.63 -21.47 49.92
CA ALA A 11 17.98 -20.16 50.15
C ALA A 11 18.33 -19.56 51.55
N TYR A 12 18.68 -20.48 52.50
CA TYR A 12 18.96 -20.15 53.90
C TYR A 12 20.45 -20.10 54.26
N PHE A 13 21.37 -20.12 53.30
CA PHE A 13 22.82 -20.31 53.53
C PHE A 13 23.47 -19.14 54.35
N VAL A 14 22.82 -18.01 54.50
CA VAL A 14 23.25 -16.86 55.27
C VAL A 14 22.20 -16.39 56.30
N ASP A 15 21.21 -17.23 56.63
CA ASP A 15 20.19 -16.91 57.58
C ASP A 15 20.80 -16.64 58.98
N GLY A 16 20.25 -15.63 59.69
CA GLY A 16 20.76 -15.19 60.97
C GLY A 16 22.07 -14.39 60.92
N CYS A 17 22.64 -14.18 59.75
CA CYS A 17 23.82 -13.35 59.57
C CYS A 17 23.47 -11.87 59.54
N THR A 18 22.88 -11.35 60.59
CA THR A 18 22.30 -10.00 60.70
C THR A 18 23.28 -8.84 60.45
N LYS A 19 24.60 -9.09 60.59
CA LYS A 19 25.67 -8.12 60.28
C LYS A 19 26.27 -8.28 58.88
N LEU A 20 25.85 -9.30 58.12
CA LEU A 20 26.34 -9.50 56.73
C LEU A 20 25.73 -8.45 55.81
N GLY A 21 26.49 -7.41 55.46
CA GLY A 21 26.05 -6.35 54.59
C GLY A 21 26.38 -6.52 53.10
N TYR A 22 27.14 -7.58 52.74
CA TYR A 22 27.68 -7.70 51.43
C TYR A 22 28.05 -9.14 51.06
N ILE A 23 27.61 -9.65 49.93
CA ILE A 23 28.04 -10.95 49.37
C ILE A 23 28.91 -10.69 48.13
N SER A 24 30.17 -11.16 48.15
CA SER A 24 31.02 -11.16 46.94
C SER A 24 31.17 -12.57 46.41
N VAL A 25 31.31 -12.71 45.12
CA VAL A 25 31.49 -13.97 44.41
C VAL A 25 32.82 -13.94 43.66
N ASP A 26 33.54 -15.06 43.63
CA ASP A 26 34.75 -15.18 42.84
C ASP A 26 34.46 -15.05 41.37
N SER A 27 35.28 -14.30 40.63
CA SER A 27 35.07 -14.06 39.19
C SER A 27 35.09 -15.36 38.36
N LYS A 28 35.78 -16.40 38.84
CA LYS A 28 35.86 -17.73 38.22
C LYS A 28 34.64 -18.62 38.52
N ASN A 29 33.78 -18.23 39.46
CA ASN A 29 32.58 -19.01 39.73
C ASN A 29 31.67 -19.01 38.47
N THR A 30 31.27 -20.21 38.06
CA THR A 30 30.49 -20.42 36.83
C THR A 30 28.98 -20.32 37.03
N ASN A 31 28.49 -20.42 38.26
CA ASN A 31 27.06 -20.51 38.59
C ASN A 31 26.50 -19.20 39.14
N TYR A 32 27.34 -18.47 39.89
CA TYR A 32 26.90 -17.27 40.62
C TYR A 32 27.69 -16.03 40.27
N ALA A 33 27.06 -14.88 40.47
CA ALA A 33 27.68 -13.56 40.38
C ALA A 33 27.17 -12.68 41.54
N SER A 34 27.93 -11.65 41.87
CA SER A 34 27.52 -10.60 42.79
C SER A 34 27.32 -9.32 42.01
N TYR A 35 26.20 -8.63 42.24
CA TYR A 35 25.94 -7.30 41.71
C TYR A 35 25.50 -6.40 42.86
N ASN A 36 26.25 -5.33 43.12
CA ASN A 36 26.05 -4.44 44.27
C ASN A 36 25.91 -5.15 45.59
N GLY A 37 26.66 -6.24 45.83
CA GLY A 37 26.67 -6.98 47.11
C GLY A 37 25.50 -7.95 47.31
N ILE A 38 24.67 -8.13 46.35
CA ILE A 38 23.54 -9.06 46.31
C ILE A 38 23.93 -10.27 45.41
N LEU A 39 23.49 -11.46 45.79
CA LEU A 39 23.80 -12.70 45.08
C LEU A 39 22.81 -13.01 43.97
N TYR A 40 23.34 -13.30 42.81
CA TYR A 40 22.58 -13.65 41.58
C TYR A 40 23.13 -14.93 40.95
N ASP A 41 22.36 -15.49 39.99
CA ASP A 41 22.92 -16.42 39.01
C ASP A 41 23.98 -15.73 38.14
N LYS A 42 24.80 -16.50 37.42
CA LYS A 42 25.90 -16.00 36.61
C LYS A 42 25.42 -15.00 35.52
N GLY A 43 24.21 -15.21 35.00
CA GLY A 43 23.58 -14.35 33.97
C GLY A 43 22.89 -13.10 34.53
N LEU A 44 22.89 -12.88 35.84
CA LEU A 44 22.17 -11.81 36.52
C LEU A 44 20.66 -11.80 36.24
N THR A 45 20.08 -13.00 36.01
CA THR A 45 18.68 -13.17 35.69
C THR A 45 17.83 -13.62 36.87
N ILE A 46 18.44 -14.21 37.89
CA ILE A 46 17.78 -14.66 39.11
C ILE A 46 18.52 -14.05 40.31
N LEU A 47 17.79 -13.28 41.13
CA LEU A 47 18.29 -12.81 42.41
C LEU A 47 18.08 -13.91 43.46
N PHE A 48 19.15 -14.45 44.04
CA PHE A 48 19.08 -15.51 45.05
C PHE A 48 18.98 -15.00 46.46
N ARG A 49 19.83 -14.04 46.87
CA ARG A 49 19.84 -13.57 48.26
C ARG A 49 20.39 -12.15 48.38
N CYS A 50 19.63 -11.26 49.02
CA CYS A 50 20.10 -10.02 49.60
C CYS A 50 20.52 -10.30 51.06
N PRO A 51 21.71 -9.86 51.53
CA PRO A 51 22.12 -10.07 52.93
C PRO A 51 21.21 -9.35 53.89
N GLU A 52 20.93 -9.91 55.08
CA GLU A 52 20.06 -9.31 56.12
C GLU A 52 20.59 -7.97 56.65
N GLY A 53 21.91 -7.81 56.74
CA GLY A 53 22.57 -6.58 57.10
C GLY A 53 22.90 -5.64 55.95
N TYR A 54 22.24 -5.79 54.80
CA TYR A 54 22.51 -4.97 53.62
C TYR A 54 22.18 -3.48 53.86
N THR A 55 23.20 -2.65 53.80
CA THR A 55 23.09 -1.17 53.99
C THR A 55 23.70 -0.37 52.85
N TYR A 56 24.20 -1.08 51.79
CA TYR A 56 24.90 -0.45 50.69
C TYR A 56 23.98 0.48 49.87
N LYS A 57 22.72 0.12 49.71
CA LYS A 57 21.67 0.90 49.08
C LYS A 57 20.37 0.76 49.88
N LYS A 58 19.75 1.88 50.26
CA LYS A 58 18.40 1.87 50.83
C LYS A 58 17.31 1.77 49.79
N VAL A 59 17.58 2.33 48.60
CA VAL A 59 16.70 2.28 47.41
C VAL A 59 17.36 1.37 46.37
N LEU A 60 16.63 0.33 45.98
CA LEU A 60 17.00 -0.57 44.90
C LEU A 60 16.19 -0.22 43.64
N ASP A 61 16.86 0.36 42.67
CA ASP A 61 16.28 0.84 41.39
C ASP A 61 17.04 0.34 40.18
N SER A 62 16.82 0.90 39.03
CA SER A 62 17.51 0.57 37.76
C SER A 62 19.03 0.80 37.80
N ASN A 63 19.57 1.56 38.76
CA ASN A 63 21.01 1.77 38.95
C ASN A 63 21.62 0.76 39.92
N SER A 64 20.79 0.05 40.66
CA SER A 64 21.19 -0.90 41.71
C SER A 64 20.76 -2.34 41.47
N LEU A 65 19.76 -2.57 40.60
CA LEU A 65 19.33 -3.89 40.16
C LEU A 65 19.73 -4.12 38.69
N PRO A 66 20.15 -5.35 38.30
CA PRO A 66 20.50 -5.63 36.92
C PRO A 66 19.28 -5.58 35.99
N PRO A 67 19.38 -4.94 34.83
CA PRO A 67 18.26 -4.84 33.86
C PRO A 67 17.88 -6.19 33.25
N THR A 68 18.71 -7.22 33.42
CA THR A 68 18.48 -8.60 32.99
C THR A 68 17.65 -9.43 33.97
N LEU A 69 17.31 -8.89 35.14
CA LEU A 69 16.61 -9.59 36.22
C LEU A 69 15.23 -10.09 35.76
N LYS A 70 14.96 -11.39 35.89
CA LYS A 70 13.71 -12.04 35.52
C LYS A 70 12.96 -12.64 36.70
N LYS A 71 13.69 -13.13 37.72
CA LYS A 71 13.10 -13.79 38.88
C LYS A 71 13.77 -13.36 40.15
N VAL A 72 13.04 -13.37 41.25
CA VAL A 72 13.56 -13.24 42.61
C VAL A 72 13.29 -14.57 43.33
N GLY A 73 14.31 -15.16 43.93
CA GLY A 73 14.25 -16.46 44.56
C GLY A 73 13.43 -16.48 45.88
N ASN A 74 13.22 -17.72 46.40
CA ASN A 74 12.58 -17.89 47.68
C ASN A 74 13.37 -17.20 48.78
N TYR A 75 12.70 -16.48 49.67
CA TYR A 75 13.30 -15.81 50.84
C TYR A 75 14.43 -14.84 50.49
N ALA A 76 14.47 -14.34 49.28
CA ALA A 76 15.60 -13.58 48.72
C ALA A 76 15.89 -12.26 49.49
N PHE A 77 14.88 -11.61 50.01
CA PHE A 77 14.97 -10.41 50.86
C PHE A 77 14.52 -10.66 52.31
N GLU A 78 14.34 -11.91 52.74
CA GLU A 78 13.89 -12.22 54.10
C GLU A 78 14.81 -11.54 55.15
N TYR A 79 14.20 -10.85 56.14
CA TYR A 79 14.87 -10.06 57.17
C TYR A 79 15.70 -8.87 56.71
N CYS A 80 15.56 -8.41 55.45
CA CYS A 80 16.26 -7.23 54.93
C CYS A 80 15.61 -5.93 55.46
N LYS A 81 15.92 -5.54 56.69
CA LYS A 81 15.31 -4.40 57.38
C LYS A 81 15.82 -3.04 56.99
N TYR A 82 16.91 -2.93 56.23
CA TYR A 82 17.52 -1.67 55.84
C TYR A 82 17.21 -1.26 54.38
N VAL A 83 16.60 -2.15 53.59
CA VAL A 83 16.08 -1.79 52.24
C VAL A 83 14.73 -1.15 52.40
N GLU A 84 14.62 0.10 52.00
CA GLU A 84 13.42 0.93 52.19
C GLU A 84 12.50 0.94 50.96
N GLU A 85 13.08 0.99 49.78
CA GLU A 85 12.33 1.05 48.51
C GLU A 85 12.90 0.08 47.46
N ILE A 86 12.05 -0.56 46.72
CA ILE A 86 12.45 -1.43 45.63
C ILE A 86 11.61 -1.11 44.38
N TYR A 87 12.29 -0.76 43.28
CA TYR A 87 11.74 -0.50 41.95
C TYR A 87 12.32 -1.51 40.97
N PHE A 88 11.60 -2.60 40.74
CA PHE A 88 12.08 -3.69 39.90
C PHE A 88 12.08 -3.30 38.42
N PRO A 89 13.11 -3.74 37.64
CA PRO A 89 13.19 -3.48 36.22
C PRO A 89 12.11 -4.24 35.47
N TYR A 90 11.68 -3.70 34.34
CA TYR A 90 10.84 -4.42 33.40
C TYR A 90 11.55 -5.71 32.94
N GLY A 91 10.81 -6.80 32.86
CA GLY A 91 11.33 -8.16 32.59
C GLY A 91 11.28 -9.08 33.81
N LEU A 92 11.12 -8.55 35.01
CA LEU A 92 10.84 -9.35 36.19
C LEU A 92 9.46 -10.00 36.06
N THR A 93 9.39 -11.34 36.19
CA THR A 93 8.13 -12.09 35.99
C THR A 93 7.56 -12.65 37.30
N SER A 94 8.39 -13.01 38.27
CA SER A 94 7.90 -13.67 39.49
C SER A 94 8.82 -13.52 40.69
N PHE A 95 8.22 -13.65 41.89
CA PHE A 95 8.91 -13.85 43.16
C PHE A 95 8.69 -15.26 43.65
N GLY A 96 9.66 -15.75 44.43
CA GLY A 96 9.56 -17.00 45.16
C GLY A 96 8.72 -16.88 46.44
N VAL A 97 8.61 -17.96 47.19
CA VAL A 97 7.95 -18.04 48.49
C VAL A 97 8.69 -17.16 49.52
N GLY A 98 7.95 -16.42 50.35
CA GLY A 98 8.52 -15.64 51.46
C GLY A 98 9.51 -14.55 51.02
N THR A 99 9.46 -14.07 49.80
CA THR A 99 10.49 -13.17 49.20
C THR A 99 10.81 -11.97 50.07
N PHE A 100 9.82 -11.26 50.63
CA PHE A 100 9.97 -10.09 51.51
C PHE A 100 9.54 -10.35 52.94
N ARG A 101 9.53 -11.60 53.36
CA ARG A 101 9.14 -12.01 54.70
C ARG A 101 10.01 -11.28 55.73
N TYR A 102 9.39 -10.67 56.72
CA TYR A 102 10.04 -9.88 57.79
C TYR A 102 10.91 -8.71 57.30
N CYS A 103 10.66 -8.19 56.11
CA CYS A 103 11.27 -6.95 55.62
C CYS A 103 10.65 -5.75 56.31
N SER A 104 10.95 -5.53 57.59
CA SER A 104 10.32 -4.48 58.40
C SER A 104 10.68 -3.04 58.00
N GLY A 105 11.70 -2.86 57.14
CA GLY A 105 12.12 -1.56 56.63
C GLY A 105 11.51 -1.19 55.27
N LEU A 106 10.96 -2.16 54.53
CA LEU A 106 10.44 -1.95 53.16
C LEU A 106 9.14 -1.13 53.23
N THR A 107 9.21 0.12 52.75
CA THR A 107 8.07 1.06 52.70
C THR A 107 7.39 1.12 51.36
N THR A 108 8.16 0.97 50.31
CA THR A 108 7.69 1.11 48.91
C THR A 108 8.17 -0.05 48.04
N LEU A 109 7.25 -0.63 47.28
CA LEU A 109 7.56 -1.67 46.32
C LEU A 109 6.90 -1.36 44.99
N GLN A 110 7.66 -1.47 43.88
CA GLN A 110 7.12 -1.40 42.51
C GLN A 110 7.26 -2.75 41.81
N LEU A 111 6.13 -3.21 41.26
CA LEU A 111 6.02 -4.38 40.39
C LEU A 111 5.84 -3.91 38.95
N PRO A 112 6.77 -4.26 38.03
CA PRO A 112 6.66 -3.88 36.63
C PRO A 112 5.49 -4.60 35.94
N SER A 113 5.04 -4.10 34.80
CA SER A 113 3.95 -4.70 34.02
C SER A 113 4.24 -6.13 33.53
N SER A 114 5.49 -6.55 33.51
CA SER A 114 5.91 -7.92 33.19
C SER A 114 5.69 -8.93 34.34
N HIS A 115 5.38 -8.46 35.55
CA HIS A 115 5.25 -9.31 36.72
C HIS A 115 3.91 -10.07 36.71
N THR A 116 3.93 -11.38 36.90
CA THR A 116 2.73 -12.25 36.82
C THR A 116 2.28 -12.81 38.14
N GLY A 117 3.13 -12.80 39.19
CA GLY A 117 2.77 -13.32 40.50
C GLY A 117 3.94 -13.58 41.43
N TRP A 118 3.63 -13.92 42.68
CA TRP A 118 4.60 -14.24 43.73
C TRP A 118 4.21 -15.45 44.56
N GLY A 119 5.22 -16.04 45.22
CA GLY A 119 5.04 -17.18 46.12
C GLY A 119 4.28 -16.83 47.38
N GLU A 120 3.76 -17.82 48.07
CA GLU A 120 3.00 -17.68 49.31
C GLU A 120 3.82 -17.03 50.45
N GLY A 121 3.16 -16.20 51.26
CA GLY A 121 3.76 -15.55 52.44
C GLY A 121 4.84 -14.52 52.10
N SER A 122 4.87 -14.02 50.85
CA SER A 122 5.92 -13.11 50.40
C SER A 122 5.96 -11.79 51.22
N PHE A 123 4.86 -11.36 51.82
CA PHE A 123 4.76 -10.09 52.57
C PHE A 123 4.47 -10.29 54.06
N VAL A 124 4.54 -11.51 54.58
CA VAL A 124 4.38 -11.79 56.02
C VAL A 124 5.43 -11.01 56.82
N GLY A 125 5.02 -10.21 57.80
CA GLY A 125 5.91 -9.40 58.63
C GLY A 125 6.57 -8.20 57.92
N ALA A 126 6.15 -7.85 56.69
CA ALA A 126 6.58 -6.61 56.01
C ALA A 126 5.82 -5.38 56.53
N THR A 127 5.99 -5.09 57.83
CA THR A 127 5.14 -4.16 58.61
C THR A 127 5.23 -2.71 58.16
N ALA A 128 6.30 -2.30 57.47
CA ALA A 128 6.48 -0.92 57.00
C ALA A 128 5.84 -0.68 55.60
N LEU A 129 5.46 -1.72 54.84
CA LEU A 129 5.00 -1.55 53.47
C LEU A 129 3.71 -0.73 53.40
N ASP A 130 3.85 0.49 52.91
CA ASP A 130 2.83 1.51 52.86
C ASP A 130 2.42 1.90 51.44
N VAL A 131 3.35 1.74 50.45
CA VAL A 131 3.15 2.10 49.07
C VAL A 131 3.47 0.89 48.16
N LEU A 132 2.50 0.50 47.33
CA LEU A 132 2.68 -0.55 46.36
C LEU A 132 2.27 -0.06 44.96
N TYR A 133 3.17 -0.18 43.98
CA TYR A 133 2.87 0.06 42.57
C TYR A 133 2.71 -1.28 41.83
N VAL A 134 1.58 -1.46 41.19
CA VAL A 134 1.27 -2.61 40.33
C VAL A 134 1.06 -2.08 38.92
N ASN A 135 2.11 -2.17 38.10
CA ASN A 135 2.11 -1.53 36.77
C ASN A 135 1.28 -2.30 35.73
N GLN A 136 0.73 -3.45 36.06
CA GLN A 136 -0.13 -4.22 35.15
C GLN A 136 -1.45 -3.49 34.87
N GLU A 137 -1.94 -3.67 33.64
CA GLU A 137 -3.24 -3.15 33.22
C GLU A 137 -4.40 -3.92 33.85
N ASP A 138 -4.22 -5.23 34.00
CA ASP A 138 -5.20 -6.13 34.62
C ASP A 138 -4.60 -6.83 35.83
N ALA A 139 -4.84 -6.28 36.99
CA ALA A 139 -4.42 -6.89 38.25
C ALA A 139 -5.21 -8.18 38.57
N TYR A 140 -6.31 -8.49 37.85
CA TYR A 140 -7.00 -9.78 37.93
C TYR A 140 -6.14 -10.94 37.40
N GLY A 141 -5.28 -10.66 36.43
CA GLY A 141 -4.35 -11.65 35.85
C GLY A 141 -3.20 -12.06 36.76
N LEU A 142 -3.01 -11.42 37.93
CA LEU A 142 -2.02 -11.87 38.90
C LEU A 142 -2.50 -13.15 39.58
N GLU A 143 -1.70 -14.21 39.55
CA GLU A 143 -2.01 -15.53 40.18
C GLU A 143 -2.38 -15.45 41.66
N VAL A 144 -2.05 -14.34 42.31
CA VAL A 144 -2.27 -14.08 43.75
C VAL A 144 -3.59 -13.44 44.08
N SER A 145 -4.44 -13.15 43.10
CA SER A 145 -5.73 -12.47 43.28
C SER A 145 -6.67 -13.15 44.30
N ARG A 146 -6.47 -14.42 44.62
CA ARG A 146 -7.27 -15.20 45.58
C ARG A 146 -6.72 -15.22 47.01
N ARG A 147 -5.54 -14.62 47.28
CA ARG A 147 -4.89 -14.64 48.59
C ARG A 147 -5.27 -13.40 49.40
N VAL A 148 -6.45 -13.45 50.01
CA VAL A 148 -7.07 -12.28 50.73
C VAL A 148 -6.25 -11.70 51.90
N ASN A 149 -5.35 -12.47 52.50
CA ASN A 149 -4.57 -12.08 53.71
C ASN A 149 -3.09 -11.79 53.40
N GLU A 150 -2.69 -11.70 52.16
CA GLU A 150 -1.28 -11.55 51.74
C GLU A 150 -0.60 -10.30 52.30
N PHE A 151 -1.34 -9.23 52.50
CA PHE A 151 -0.84 -7.94 53.02
C PHE A 151 -1.33 -7.60 54.44
N ASP A 152 -1.80 -8.58 55.22
CA ASP A 152 -2.41 -8.28 56.53
C ASP A 152 -1.46 -7.60 57.49
N ASP A 153 -0.18 -7.94 57.46
CA ASP A 153 0.86 -7.35 58.30
C ASP A 153 1.35 -5.97 57.79
N CYS A 154 0.97 -5.54 56.57
CA CYS A 154 1.43 -4.31 55.96
C CYS A 154 0.61 -3.09 56.37
N LYS A 155 1.19 -1.89 56.30
CA LYS A 155 0.48 -0.62 56.54
C LYS A 155 -0.63 -0.35 55.54
N ARG A 156 -0.44 -0.72 54.29
CA ARG A 156 -1.43 -0.62 53.21
C ARG A 156 -2.01 0.80 53.03
N GLY A 157 -1.13 1.81 52.89
CA GLY A 157 -1.54 3.19 52.70
C GLY A 157 -2.06 3.45 51.31
N THR A 158 -1.22 3.40 50.31
CA THR A 158 -1.62 3.70 48.91
C THR A 158 -1.20 2.61 47.95
N LEU A 159 -2.18 2.07 47.24
CA LEU A 159 -1.98 1.19 46.11
C LEU A 159 -2.05 2.00 44.81
N TYR A 160 -1.00 1.97 44.01
CA TYR A 160 -0.98 2.54 42.64
C TYR A 160 -1.12 1.41 41.63
N VAL A 161 -1.98 1.61 40.64
CA VAL A 161 -2.27 0.57 39.60
C VAL A 161 -2.13 1.10 38.20
N GLY A 162 -1.79 0.20 37.30
CA GLY A 162 -1.60 0.47 35.88
C GLY A 162 -2.89 0.49 35.05
N GLY A 163 -3.93 -0.21 35.49
CA GLY A 163 -5.17 -0.37 34.74
C GLY A 163 -6.37 0.42 35.28
N TRP A 164 -7.48 0.38 34.56
CA TRP A 164 -8.77 0.83 35.06
C TRP A 164 -9.37 -0.26 35.93
N ILE A 165 -9.47 0.00 37.23
CA ILE A 165 -10.11 -0.91 38.17
C ILE A 165 -11.32 -0.19 38.78
N ALA A 166 -12.50 -0.65 38.40
CA ALA A 166 -13.77 -0.03 38.85
C ALA A 166 -13.99 -0.18 40.35
N SER A 167 -13.43 -1.21 40.99
CA SER A 167 -13.46 -1.38 42.45
C SER A 167 -12.34 -2.31 42.90
N PHE A 168 -11.56 -1.90 43.91
CA PHE A 168 -10.53 -2.72 44.56
C PHE A 168 -11.06 -3.46 45.78
N ASN A 169 -12.36 -3.77 45.84
CA ASN A 169 -13.00 -4.38 47.02
C ASN A 169 -12.94 -5.92 47.03
N TRP A 170 -11.87 -6.52 46.45
CA TRP A 170 -11.74 -7.98 46.35
C TRP A 170 -10.29 -8.46 46.54
N GLY A 171 -10.15 -9.69 47.00
CA GLY A 171 -8.87 -10.34 47.19
C GLY A 171 -7.89 -9.56 48.09
N PRO A 172 -6.57 -9.63 47.84
CA PRO A 172 -5.54 -8.98 48.64
C PRO A 172 -5.58 -7.44 48.56
N TRP A 173 -6.30 -6.88 47.58
CA TRP A 173 -6.38 -5.45 47.30
C TRP A 173 -7.42 -4.72 48.17
N ALA A 174 -8.43 -5.44 48.68
CA ALA A 174 -9.59 -4.87 49.38
C ALA A 174 -9.27 -4.05 50.62
N LYS A 175 -8.10 -4.27 51.23
CA LYS A 175 -7.74 -3.64 52.51
C LYS A 175 -6.79 -2.44 52.37
N TRP A 176 -6.45 -1.99 51.15
CA TRP A 176 -5.64 -0.80 50.96
C TRP A 176 -6.46 0.47 51.20
N LYS A 177 -5.90 1.44 51.94
CA LYS A 177 -6.62 2.65 52.36
C LYS A 177 -6.96 3.57 51.19
N ASN A 178 -6.04 3.66 50.22
CA ASN A 178 -6.19 4.47 49.03
C ASN A 178 -5.83 3.64 47.78
N CYS A 179 -6.54 3.86 46.67
CA CYS A 179 -6.17 3.34 45.38
C CYS A 179 -6.10 4.44 44.34
N LYS A 180 -4.99 4.53 43.62
CA LYS A 180 -4.75 5.52 42.58
C LYS A 180 -4.31 4.87 41.30
N ARG A 181 -4.83 5.32 40.15
CA ARG A 181 -4.47 4.87 38.83
C ARG A 181 -3.24 5.65 38.31
N GLU A 182 -2.07 5.40 38.87
CA GLU A 182 -0.87 6.18 38.57
C GLU A 182 0.42 5.33 38.44
N ALA A 183 0.32 4.00 38.43
CA ALA A 183 1.49 3.14 38.22
C ALA A 183 1.94 3.16 36.75
N TYR A 184 3.25 3.16 36.49
CA TYR A 184 3.84 3.25 35.16
C TYR A 184 5.22 2.62 35.12
N ASP A 185 5.67 2.20 33.92
CA ASP A 185 7.05 1.75 33.70
C ASP A 185 7.98 2.90 33.29
N TYR A 186 7.42 3.96 32.66
CA TYR A 186 8.18 5.11 32.18
C TYR A 186 7.40 6.42 32.33
N LEU A 187 8.04 7.45 32.90
CA LEU A 187 7.54 8.82 32.97
C LEU A 187 8.30 9.70 31.98
N ALA A 188 7.59 10.23 31.00
CA ALA A 188 8.16 11.18 30.04
C ALA A 188 8.32 12.59 30.64
N THR A 189 9.22 13.39 30.07
CA THR A 189 9.48 14.80 30.48
C THR A 189 8.24 15.71 30.36
N ASN A 190 7.31 15.35 29.48
CA ASN A 190 6.02 16.04 29.34
C ASN A 190 4.94 15.57 30.34
N GLY A 191 5.28 14.67 31.26
CA GLY A 191 4.38 14.14 32.29
C GLY A 191 3.52 12.95 31.84
N LEU A 192 3.59 12.52 30.56
CA LEU A 192 2.89 11.35 30.08
C LEU A 192 3.51 10.07 30.65
N ARG A 193 2.68 9.10 31.04
CA ARG A 193 3.12 7.85 31.66
C ARG A 193 2.84 6.67 30.74
N TYR A 194 3.84 5.81 30.59
CA TYR A 194 3.82 4.69 29.65
C TYR A 194 4.01 3.37 30.36
N THR A 195 3.35 2.34 29.87
CA THR A 195 3.49 0.94 30.29
C THR A 195 3.98 0.09 29.13
N ILE A 196 4.88 -0.85 29.39
CA ILE A 196 5.36 -1.78 28.39
C ILE A 196 4.33 -2.91 28.22
N ILE A 197 3.93 -3.16 26.96
CA ILE A 197 2.94 -4.20 26.62
C ILE A 197 3.55 -5.40 25.93
N ASN A 198 4.76 -5.26 25.37
CA ASN A 198 5.52 -6.33 24.77
C ASN A 198 7.02 -6.08 24.98
N GLY A 199 7.71 -7.02 25.60
CA GLY A 199 9.15 -6.94 25.91
C GLY A 199 10.06 -7.71 24.95
N TYR A 200 9.52 -8.18 23.81
CA TYR A 200 10.30 -8.92 22.82
C TYR A 200 10.71 -8.01 21.67
N ALA A 201 11.96 -8.17 21.21
CA ALA A 201 12.47 -7.41 20.09
C ALA A 201 11.57 -7.58 18.84
N GLN A 202 11.25 -6.47 18.20
CA GLN A 202 10.37 -6.45 17.04
C GLN A 202 10.72 -5.29 16.09
N THR A 203 10.28 -5.40 14.85
CA THR A 203 10.34 -4.31 13.88
C THR A 203 8.98 -3.63 13.77
N VAL A 204 8.93 -2.33 14.00
CA VAL A 204 7.71 -1.52 13.89
C VAL A 204 7.96 -0.45 12.82
N ASP A 205 7.16 -0.45 11.75
CA ASP A 205 7.25 0.50 10.65
C ASP A 205 8.67 0.63 10.05
N GLY A 206 9.40 -0.50 9.97
CA GLY A 206 10.77 -0.57 9.44
C GLY A 206 11.89 -0.28 10.47
N GLU A 207 11.54 0.13 11.68
CA GLU A 207 12.50 0.43 12.76
C GLU A 207 12.55 -0.71 13.79
N LYS A 208 13.75 -1.01 14.31
CA LYS A 208 13.96 -2.07 15.32
C LYS A 208 13.80 -1.51 16.74
N PHE A 209 13.03 -2.22 17.55
CA PHE A 209 12.78 -1.91 18.95
C PHE A 209 12.95 -3.16 19.83
N ASP A 210 13.23 -2.96 21.11
CA ASP A 210 13.28 -4.04 22.10
C ASP A 210 11.89 -4.53 22.51
N GLY A 211 10.84 -3.82 22.08
CA GLY A 211 9.46 -4.16 22.32
C GLY A 211 8.49 -3.03 22.01
N SER A 212 7.31 -3.06 22.61
CA SER A 212 6.31 -1.99 22.47
C SER A 212 5.75 -1.52 23.80
N ALA A 213 5.32 -0.25 23.81
CA ALA A 213 4.72 0.42 24.93
C ALA A 213 3.37 1.03 24.56
N LYS A 214 2.60 1.38 25.59
CA LYS A 214 1.30 2.02 25.51
C LYS A 214 1.32 3.30 26.36
N LEU A 215 0.79 4.41 25.83
CA LEU A 215 0.44 5.55 26.66
C LEU A 215 -0.70 5.12 27.59
N PHE A 216 -0.44 5.18 28.86
CA PHE A 216 -1.33 4.63 29.88
C PHE A 216 -2.08 5.72 30.67
N TYR A 217 -1.39 6.84 31.02
CA TYR A 217 -1.96 7.90 31.80
C TYR A 217 -1.38 9.27 31.41
N ALA A 218 -2.24 10.27 31.36
CA ALA A 218 -1.87 11.67 31.24
C ALA A 218 -2.29 12.42 32.53
N PRO A 219 -1.44 13.27 33.09
CA PRO A 219 -1.77 13.99 34.34
C PRO A 219 -2.96 14.90 34.11
N HIS A 220 -3.83 14.98 35.12
CA HIS A 220 -4.92 15.95 35.14
C HIS A 220 -4.37 17.36 34.98
N ASN A 221 -5.06 18.17 34.16
CA ASN A 221 -4.79 19.59 34.00
C ASN A 221 -3.35 19.89 33.55
N THR A 222 -2.96 19.41 32.35
CA THR A 222 -1.59 19.63 31.84
C THR A 222 -1.25 21.11 31.66
N GLY A 223 -2.24 22.02 31.54
CA GLY A 223 -2.03 23.45 31.26
C GLY A 223 -1.31 23.73 29.93
N LYS A 224 -1.11 22.69 29.08
CA LYS A 224 -0.36 22.76 27.83
C LYS A 224 -1.31 22.88 26.64
N SER A 225 -1.00 23.80 25.73
CA SER A 225 -1.75 23.97 24.46
C SER A 225 -1.43 22.89 23.44
N GLU A 226 -0.38 22.08 23.69
CA GLU A 226 0.01 20.96 22.81
C GLU A 226 0.41 19.74 23.64
N ILE A 227 -0.08 18.58 23.23
CA ILE A 227 0.31 17.27 23.74
C ILE A 227 0.85 16.43 22.58
N VAL A 228 2.11 16.00 22.70
CA VAL A 228 2.74 15.11 21.73
C VAL A 228 2.95 13.75 22.40
N ILE A 229 2.32 12.71 21.85
CA ILE A 229 2.60 11.33 22.23
C ILE A 229 3.91 10.92 21.56
N GLN A 230 4.84 10.35 22.34
CA GLN A 230 6.16 9.99 21.83
C GLN A 230 6.10 8.85 20.79
N ASP A 231 7.06 8.82 19.87
CA ASP A 231 7.22 7.70 18.91
C ASP A 231 7.67 6.44 19.64
N TYR A 232 8.59 6.59 20.60
CA TYR A 232 9.11 5.51 21.43
C TYR A 232 9.53 6.05 22.80
N ILE A 233 9.72 5.15 23.76
CA ILE A 233 10.31 5.43 25.07
C ILE A 233 11.66 4.70 25.18
N THR A 234 12.57 5.25 25.97
CA THR A 234 13.86 4.61 26.26
C THR A 234 13.96 4.38 27.75
N LEU A 235 14.04 3.12 28.17
CA LEU A 235 14.24 2.76 29.57
C LEU A 235 15.72 2.90 29.98
N PRO A 236 16.01 2.98 31.28
CA PRO A 236 17.35 2.83 31.80
C PRO A 236 18.01 1.56 31.23
N GLY A 237 19.28 1.66 30.79
CA GLY A 237 19.95 0.60 30.06
C GLY A 237 19.82 0.68 28.53
N GLY A 238 19.19 1.74 28.01
CA GLY A 238 19.18 2.07 26.58
C GLY A 238 18.16 1.30 25.71
N LYS A 239 17.36 0.43 26.30
CA LYS A 239 16.32 -0.31 25.59
C LYS A 239 15.21 0.60 25.11
N LYS A 240 14.84 0.47 23.82
CA LYS A 240 13.83 1.30 23.15
C LYS A 240 12.54 0.50 22.91
N TYR A 241 11.41 1.10 23.26
CA TYR A 241 10.08 0.50 23.06
C TYR A 241 9.21 1.44 22.23
N ALA A 242 8.72 0.95 21.08
CA ALA A 242 7.82 1.73 20.23
C ALA A 242 6.49 2.01 20.95
N VAL A 243 6.00 3.23 20.94
CA VAL A 243 4.66 3.55 21.48
C VAL A 243 3.62 3.20 20.41
N THR A 244 2.96 2.05 20.57
CA THR A 244 2.05 1.50 19.56
C THR A 244 0.57 1.70 19.87
N SER A 245 0.22 2.12 21.08
CA SER A 245 -1.17 2.34 21.46
C SER A 245 -1.36 3.40 22.54
N VAL A 246 -2.58 3.93 22.56
CA VAL A 246 -3.11 4.77 23.65
C VAL A 246 -4.14 3.95 24.39
N GLY A 247 -3.99 3.84 25.69
CA GLY A 247 -4.85 3.04 26.58
C GLY A 247 -6.22 3.64 26.83
N THR A 248 -7.03 2.91 27.59
CA THR A 248 -8.37 3.33 27.99
C THR A 248 -8.30 4.46 29.01
N HIS A 249 -9.22 5.43 28.94
CA HIS A 249 -9.36 6.54 29.93
C HIS A 249 -8.04 7.24 30.25
N VAL A 250 -7.18 7.49 29.28
CA VAL A 250 -5.84 8.07 29.52
C VAL A 250 -5.91 9.40 30.23
N PHE A 251 -6.92 10.22 29.96
CA PHE A 251 -7.16 11.51 30.61
C PHE A 251 -8.16 11.44 31.80
N GLY A 252 -8.53 10.22 32.23
CA GLY A 252 -9.53 10.03 33.27
C GLY A 252 -10.96 10.22 32.78
N THR A 253 -11.88 10.50 33.71
CA THR A 253 -13.29 10.79 33.42
C THR A 253 -13.55 12.29 33.48
N GLY A 254 -14.32 12.83 32.54
CA GLY A 254 -14.62 14.24 32.40
C GLY A 254 -13.50 15.08 31.77
N ASN A 255 -13.73 16.37 31.62
CA ASN A 255 -12.77 17.29 30.99
C ASN A 255 -11.64 17.66 31.96
N THR A 256 -10.45 17.11 31.71
CA THR A 256 -9.25 17.35 32.54
C THR A 256 -8.27 18.33 31.89
N LEU A 257 -8.43 18.65 30.61
CA LEU A 257 -7.63 19.67 29.91
C LEU A 257 -8.13 21.06 30.29
N SER A 258 -7.26 21.89 30.87
CA SER A 258 -7.61 23.24 31.35
C SER A 258 -7.59 24.31 30.28
N VAL A 259 -6.88 24.07 29.20
CA VAL A 259 -6.73 25.01 28.07
C VAL A 259 -7.03 24.30 26.74
N LYS A 260 -7.34 25.09 25.72
CA LYS A 260 -7.50 24.54 24.34
C LYS A 260 -6.20 23.86 23.94
N THR A 261 -6.29 22.58 23.61
CA THR A 261 -5.15 21.69 23.41
C THR A 261 -5.22 21.04 22.03
N ASN A 262 -4.06 20.93 21.39
CA ASN A 262 -3.84 20.15 20.18
C ASN A 262 -3.12 18.85 20.56
N LEU A 263 -3.58 17.73 20.01
CA LEU A 263 -2.98 16.41 20.19
C LEU A 263 -2.27 15.97 18.92
N THR A 264 -1.00 15.59 19.05
CA THR A 264 -0.23 14.93 17.99
C THR A 264 0.07 13.50 18.40
N LEU A 265 -0.33 12.53 17.57
CA LEU A 265 -0.03 11.12 17.79
C LEU A 265 1.39 10.80 17.35
N GLY A 266 2.13 10.02 18.15
CA GLY A 266 3.44 9.47 17.80
C GLY A 266 3.36 8.55 16.58
N LYS A 267 4.45 8.50 15.83
CA LYS A 267 4.57 7.81 14.53
C LYS A 267 4.08 6.35 14.53
N HIS A 268 4.31 5.62 15.63
CA HIS A 268 4.05 4.20 15.73
C HIS A 268 2.72 3.84 16.39
N VAL A 269 1.91 4.83 16.81
CA VAL A 269 0.59 4.58 17.41
C VAL A 269 -0.35 3.98 16.38
N ARG A 270 -0.86 2.79 16.67
CA ARG A 270 -1.77 2.03 15.79
C ARG A 270 -3.18 1.94 16.34
N THR A 271 -3.33 2.08 17.65
CA THR A 271 -4.62 1.92 18.32
C THR A 271 -4.86 3.02 19.34
N ILE A 272 -6.02 3.62 19.25
CA ILE A 272 -6.63 4.43 20.31
C ILE A 272 -7.68 3.54 20.97
N ALA A 273 -7.51 3.23 22.25
CA ALA A 273 -8.42 2.34 22.97
C ALA A 273 -9.76 3.03 23.30
N GLU A 274 -10.68 2.24 23.86
CA GLU A 274 -11.96 2.70 24.33
C GLU A 274 -11.83 3.88 25.30
N GLN A 275 -12.64 4.93 25.10
CA GLN A 275 -12.74 6.11 25.97
C GLN A 275 -11.41 6.84 26.25
N ALA A 276 -10.40 6.66 25.38
CA ALA A 276 -9.06 7.20 25.61
C ALA A 276 -9.06 8.71 25.88
N PHE A 277 -9.88 9.46 25.14
CA PHE A 277 -10.02 10.92 25.24
C PHE A 277 -11.48 11.35 25.46
N LEU A 278 -12.32 10.49 26.00
CA LEU A 278 -13.73 10.79 26.22
C LEU A 278 -13.91 12.06 27.05
N ASP A 279 -14.87 12.91 26.66
CA ASP A 279 -15.28 14.15 27.34
C ASP A 279 -14.18 15.25 27.48
N GLN A 280 -13.11 15.17 26.69
CA GLN A 280 -12.06 16.20 26.68
C GLN A 280 -12.50 17.42 25.85
N THR A 281 -13.40 18.24 26.37
CA THR A 281 -14.03 19.37 25.66
C THR A 281 -13.05 20.50 25.28
N ASN A 282 -11.84 20.51 25.84
CA ASN A 282 -10.76 21.41 25.42
C ASN A 282 -9.79 20.78 24.41
N LEU A 283 -10.01 19.54 23.97
CA LEU A 283 -9.28 18.95 22.85
C LEU A 283 -9.87 19.48 21.55
N VAL A 284 -9.17 20.45 20.92
CA VAL A 284 -9.67 21.19 19.76
C VAL A 284 -8.94 20.87 18.46
N GLY A 285 -7.72 20.38 18.55
CA GLY A 285 -6.90 19.97 17.38
C GLY A 285 -6.42 18.53 17.50
N LEU A 286 -6.40 17.83 16.34
CA LEU A 286 -5.97 16.44 16.27
C LEU A 286 -5.10 16.25 15.04
N LYS A 287 -3.86 15.77 15.26
CA LYS A 287 -2.95 15.33 14.20
C LYS A 287 -2.72 13.83 14.33
N LEU A 288 -3.35 13.09 13.43
CA LEU A 288 -3.20 11.63 13.31
C LEU A 288 -1.86 11.28 12.64
N ASN A 289 -1.35 10.09 12.94
CA ASN A 289 -0.17 9.54 12.28
C ASN A 289 -0.58 8.58 11.14
N PRO A 290 0.32 8.32 10.16
CA PRO A 290 0.01 7.49 8.99
C PRO A 290 -0.14 5.99 9.29
N ASN A 291 0.14 5.53 10.51
CA ASN A 291 0.12 4.12 10.90
C ASN A 291 -1.07 3.74 11.78
N LEU A 292 -1.93 4.71 12.12
CA LEU A 292 -3.13 4.47 12.91
C LEU A 292 -4.07 3.49 12.20
N LYS A 293 -4.60 2.50 12.94
CA LYS A 293 -5.46 1.43 12.44
C LYS A 293 -6.85 1.43 13.06
N VAL A 294 -6.94 1.74 14.34
CA VAL A 294 -8.16 1.57 15.13
C VAL A 294 -8.40 2.76 16.03
N ILE A 295 -9.64 3.24 16.07
CA ILE A 295 -10.15 4.12 17.09
C ILE A 295 -11.32 3.40 17.77
N GLY A 296 -11.14 3.09 19.06
CA GLY A 296 -12.09 2.34 19.88
C GLY A 296 -13.34 3.15 20.27
N VAL A 297 -14.24 2.48 20.96
CA VAL A 297 -15.53 3.05 21.43
C VAL A 297 -15.29 4.34 22.21
N ASN A 298 -15.98 5.41 21.85
CA ASN A 298 -15.80 6.74 22.47
C ASN A 298 -14.35 7.26 22.49
N GLY A 299 -13.47 6.79 21.61
CA GLY A 299 -12.05 7.13 21.62
C GLY A 299 -11.80 8.64 21.67
N PHE A 300 -12.57 9.42 20.91
CA PHE A 300 -12.64 10.89 20.92
C PHE A 300 -14.09 11.38 21.10
N GLY A 301 -14.91 10.62 21.81
CA GLY A 301 -16.30 11.02 22.08
C GLY A 301 -16.38 12.31 22.91
N ASN A 302 -17.34 13.20 22.59
CA ASN A 302 -17.58 14.46 23.29
C ASN A 302 -16.35 15.40 23.43
N CYS A 303 -15.43 15.36 22.47
CA CYS A 303 -14.37 16.34 22.34
C CYS A 303 -14.91 17.58 21.56
N ARG A 304 -14.07 18.57 21.31
CA ARG A 304 -14.39 19.71 20.43
C ARG A 304 -13.38 19.84 19.30
N ILE A 305 -12.95 18.70 18.75
CA ILE A 305 -12.01 18.66 17.63
C ILE A 305 -12.60 19.47 16.48
N ALA A 306 -11.92 20.54 16.09
CA ALA A 306 -12.33 21.46 15.02
C ALA A 306 -11.45 21.32 13.78
N THR A 307 -10.29 20.66 13.89
CA THR A 307 -9.45 20.31 12.73
C THR A 307 -10.10 19.20 11.92
N ASP A 308 -9.92 19.22 10.59
CA ASP A 308 -10.40 18.15 9.73
C ASP A 308 -9.83 16.79 10.17
N VAL A 309 -10.67 15.76 10.17
CA VAL A 309 -10.30 14.40 10.54
C VAL A 309 -9.96 13.62 9.26
N ILE A 310 -8.67 13.39 9.04
CA ILE A 310 -8.19 12.64 7.87
C ILE A 310 -7.64 11.30 8.37
N LEU A 311 -8.43 10.23 8.23
CA LEU A 311 -8.00 8.89 8.60
C LEU A 311 -6.96 8.39 7.59
N PRO A 312 -5.84 7.79 8.06
CA PRO A 312 -4.75 7.41 7.18
C PRO A 312 -5.07 6.20 6.30
N CYS A 313 -4.47 6.13 5.11
CA CYS A 313 -4.50 4.95 4.25
C CYS A 313 -4.02 3.72 5.03
N GLY A 314 -4.86 2.69 5.09
CA GLY A 314 -4.62 1.50 5.91
C GLY A 314 -5.25 1.55 7.32
N PHE A 315 -6.02 2.59 7.68
CA PHE A 315 -6.93 2.59 8.82
C PHE A 315 -8.05 1.57 8.58
N THR A 316 -8.44 0.81 9.62
CA THR A 316 -9.34 -0.34 9.42
C THR A 316 -10.64 -0.26 10.20
N THR A 317 -10.63 0.36 11.39
CA THR A 317 -11.76 0.21 12.32
C THR A 317 -12.10 1.51 13.02
N LEU A 318 -13.34 1.94 12.83
CA LEU A 318 -13.95 3.07 13.52
C LEU A 318 -15.11 2.54 14.37
N GLU A 319 -14.92 2.45 15.69
CA GLU A 319 -15.91 1.87 16.58
C GLU A 319 -17.00 2.87 17.00
N SER A 320 -17.99 2.38 17.74
CA SER A 320 -19.13 3.17 18.16
C SER A 320 -18.71 4.45 18.88
N HIS A 321 -19.34 5.58 18.54
CA HIS A 321 -19.08 6.89 19.12
C HIS A 321 -17.62 7.38 19.03
N ALA A 322 -16.78 6.79 18.18
CA ALA A 322 -15.36 7.12 18.09
C ALA A 322 -15.08 8.62 17.93
N PHE A 323 -15.88 9.32 17.12
CA PHE A 323 -15.88 10.77 16.95
C PHE A 323 -17.24 11.41 17.22
N TYR A 324 -18.02 10.83 18.11
CA TYR A 324 -19.33 11.36 18.49
C TYR A 324 -19.23 12.77 19.08
N ASN A 325 -20.12 13.69 18.67
CA ASN A 325 -20.25 15.04 19.21
C ASN A 325 -18.94 15.84 19.21
N ASN A 326 -18.38 16.06 18.02
CA ASN A 326 -17.20 16.91 17.76
C ASN A 326 -17.56 18.13 16.92
N SER A 327 -16.56 18.92 16.50
CA SER A 327 -16.76 20.21 15.79
C SER A 327 -16.06 20.33 14.45
N PHE A 328 -15.48 19.24 13.91
CA PHE A 328 -14.79 19.25 12.62
C PHE A 328 -15.75 19.42 11.44
N LYS A 329 -15.22 19.98 10.35
CA LYS A 329 -16.01 20.26 9.14
C LYS A 329 -15.89 19.15 8.09
N ARG A 330 -14.80 18.39 8.10
CA ARG A 330 -14.52 17.33 7.14
C ARG A 330 -14.01 16.08 7.84
N ILE A 331 -14.48 14.92 7.33
CA ILE A 331 -13.88 13.63 7.65
C ILE A 331 -13.59 12.86 6.37
N LEU A 332 -12.34 12.29 6.27
CA LEU A 332 -11.96 11.36 5.22
C LEU A 332 -11.85 9.97 5.82
N ILE A 333 -12.61 9.03 5.25
CA ILE A 333 -12.68 7.61 5.61
C ILE A 333 -12.16 6.80 4.43
N PRO A 334 -10.93 6.25 4.50
CA PRO A 334 -10.27 5.62 3.37
C PRO A 334 -10.85 4.26 2.99
N SER A 335 -10.51 3.77 1.81
CA SER A 335 -10.93 2.47 1.25
C SER A 335 -10.55 1.27 2.11
N SER A 336 -9.55 1.41 2.96
CA SER A 336 -9.07 0.36 3.88
C SER A 336 -9.98 0.10 5.08
N VAL A 337 -10.95 1.00 5.37
CA VAL A 337 -11.88 0.82 6.49
C VAL A 337 -12.81 -0.37 6.20
N THR A 338 -12.77 -1.36 7.07
CA THR A 338 -13.61 -2.58 6.97
C THR A 338 -14.70 -2.62 8.03
N LYS A 339 -14.51 -1.88 9.14
CA LYS A 339 -15.50 -1.76 10.22
C LYS A 339 -15.77 -0.29 10.54
N MET A 340 -17.03 0.10 10.47
CA MET A 340 -17.53 1.41 10.87
C MET A 340 -18.85 1.21 11.61
N ASP A 341 -18.85 1.45 12.92
CA ASP A 341 -20.03 1.28 13.76
C ASP A 341 -21.00 2.46 13.60
N SER A 342 -22.27 2.21 13.88
CA SER A 342 -23.36 3.07 13.46
C SER A 342 -23.30 4.52 13.97
N LYS A 343 -22.85 4.76 15.20
CA LYS A 343 -22.81 6.10 15.80
C LYS A 343 -21.43 6.75 15.81
N CYS A 344 -20.50 6.22 15.03
CA CYS A 344 -19.09 6.64 15.08
C CYS A 344 -18.88 8.13 14.76
N ILE A 345 -19.75 8.76 13.98
CA ILE A 345 -19.69 10.18 13.59
C ILE A 345 -20.97 10.95 13.88
N ALA A 346 -21.88 10.41 14.69
CA ALA A 346 -23.15 11.09 15.03
C ALA A 346 -22.91 12.38 15.85
N LYS A 347 -23.86 13.29 15.88
CA LYS A 347 -23.88 14.59 16.55
C LYS A 347 -22.79 15.59 16.14
N ASN A 348 -22.20 15.43 14.95
CA ASN A 348 -21.24 16.39 14.40
C ASN A 348 -21.98 17.51 13.64
N ASN A 349 -22.49 18.49 14.37
CA ASN A 349 -23.36 19.57 13.85
C ASN A 349 -22.68 20.51 12.83
N TYR A 350 -21.36 20.51 12.78
CA TYR A 350 -20.57 21.38 11.89
C TYR A 350 -20.04 20.65 10.65
N LEU A 351 -20.35 19.35 10.50
CA LEU A 351 -19.84 18.51 9.43
C LEU A 351 -20.40 18.97 8.08
N GLN A 352 -19.52 19.29 7.14
CA GLN A 352 -19.83 19.78 5.80
C GLN A 352 -19.51 18.76 4.71
N GLU A 353 -18.49 17.93 4.94
CA GLU A 353 -18.02 16.93 3.97
C GLU A 353 -17.65 15.61 4.65
N ILE A 354 -18.17 14.52 4.11
CA ILE A 354 -17.77 13.15 4.40
C ILE A 354 -17.20 12.58 3.11
N ILE A 355 -15.93 12.18 3.11
CA ILE A 355 -15.29 11.49 1.99
C ILE A 355 -15.17 10.02 2.40
N LEU A 356 -16.02 9.15 1.85
CA LEU A 356 -16.13 7.73 2.21
C LEU A 356 -15.73 6.86 1.02
N ASN A 357 -14.46 6.45 0.96
CA ASN A 357 -13.92 5.71 -0.18
C ASN A 357 -14.09 4.20 -0.08
N ASN A 358 -15.26 3.74 0.36
CA ASN A 358 -15.61 2.32 0.39
C ASN A 358 -17.08 2.10 0.04
N ALA A 359 -17.35 1.53 -1.15
CA ALA A 359 -18.69 1.29 -1.65
C ALA A 359 -19.52 0.30 -0.81
N GLN A 360 -18.88 -0.58 -0.04
CA GLN A 360 -19.58 -1.58 0.78
C GLN A 360 -20.46 -0.92 1.86
N PHE A 361 -20.11 0.28 2.33
CA PHE A 361 -20.91 0.99 3.32
C PHE A 361 -22.25 1.53 2.79
N ALA A 362 -22.48 1.47 1.48
CA ALA A 362 -23.80 1.75 0.90
C ALA A 362 -24.91 0.83 1.45
N TYR A 363 -24.56 -0.33 1.99
CA TYR A 363 -25.51 -1.33 2.50
C TYR A 363 -25.58 -1.37 4.04
N ASN A 364 -24.81 -0.53 4.73
CA ASN A 364 -24.73 -0.54 6.19
C ASN A 364 -25.69 0.45 6.84
N TYR A 365 -26.14 0.11 8.04
CA TYR A 365 -26.81 1.05 8.93
C TYR A 365 -25.81 2.08 9.46
N ILE A 366 -26.18 3.35 9.41
CA ILE A 366 -25.44 4.46 10.00
C ILE A 366 -26.43 5.41 10.69
N ASP A 367 -26.09 5.83 11.88
CA ASP A 367 -26.84 6.87 12.62
C ASP A 367 -26.16 8.22 12.40
N LEU A 368 -26.82 9.09 11.67
CA LEU A 368 -26.37 10.44 11.33
C LEU A 368 -27.13 11.48 12.17
N GLU A 369 -27.55 11.13 13.38
CA GLU A 369 -28.20 12.06 14.32
C GLU A 369 -27.44 13.41 14.37
N ASN A 370 -28.13 14.49 14.09
CA ASN A 370 -27.61 15.87 14.09
C ASN A 370 -26.42 16.15 13.13
N VAL A 371 -26.18 15.28 12.15
CA VAL A 371 -25.32 15.64 11.01
C VAL A 371 -26.15 16.50 10.04
N PRO A 372 -25.66 17.66 9.58
CA PRO A 372 -26.44 18.55 8.70
C PRO A 372 -26.84 17.85 7.40
N LYS A 373 -28.10 17.98 6.97
CA LYS A 373 -28.60 17.45 5.69
C LYS A 373 -27.89 18.08 4.48
N SER A 374 -27.30 19.27 4.65
CA SER A 374 -26.47 19.96 3.64
C SER A 374 -25.06 19.38 3.54
N CYS A 375 -24.69 18.43 4.42
CA CYS A 375 -23.40 17.77 4.36
C CYS A 375 -23.26 16.98 3.06
N LYS A 376 -22.15 17.19 2.35
CA LYS A 376 -21.81 16.47 1.12
C LYS A 376 -21.20 15.12 1.48
N LEU A 377 -21.74 14.04 0.93
CA LEU A 377 -21.18 12.70 1.03
C LEU A 377 -20.52 12.33 -0.30
N TYR A 378 -19.20 12.36 -0.36
CA TYR A 378 -18.44 11.87 -1.51
C TYR A 378 -18.22 10.35 -1.39
N VAL A 379 -18.61 9.61 -2.42
CA VAL A 379 -18.54 8.15 -2.51
C VAL A 379 -17.73 7.72 -3.74
N PRO A 380 -17.24 6.46 -3.81
CA PRO A 380 -16.52 5.97 -4.98
C PRO A 380 -17.35 6.10 -6.26
N ALA A 381 -16.69 6.41 -7.38
CA ALA A 381 -17.34 6.49 -8.68
C ALA A 381 -18.11 5.19 -9.00
N GLY A 382 -19.35 5.33 -9.47
CA GLY A 382 -20.25 4.21 -9.76
C GLY A 382 -21.03 3.65 -8.56
N SER A 383 -20.83 4.18 -7.34
CA SER A 383 -21.55 3.73 -6.14
C SER A 383 -22.67 4.69 -5.68
N GLU A 384 -22.78 5.87 -6.28
CA GLU A 384 -23.71 6.93 -5.89
C GLU A 384 -25.15 6.44 -5.74
N GLU A 385 -25.66 5.70 -6.72
CA GLU A 385 -27.02 5.17 -6.72
C GLU A 385 -27.28 4.19 -5.57
N ALA A 386 -26.30 3.38 -5.17
CA ALA A 386 -26.42 2.48 -4.04
C ALA A 386 -26.55 3.25 -2.71
N PHE A 387 -25.75 4.31 -2.55
CA PHE A 387 -25.84 5.18 -1.37
C PHE A 387 -27.16 5.98 -1.33
N LYS A 388 -27.64 6.47 -2.47
CA LYS A 388 -28.96 7.16 -2.56
C LYS A 388 -30.14 6.26 -2.25
N LYS A 389 -30.04 4.95 -2.49
CA LYS A 389 -31.06 3.96 -2.12
C LYS A 389 -31.05 3.61 -0.63
N ASN A 390 -29.95 3.83 0.08
CA ASN A 390 -29.87 3.60 1.52
C ASN A 390 -30.58 4.72 2.27
N GLN A 391 -31.59 4.38 3.09
CA GLN A 391 -32.45 5.35 3.81
C GLN A 391 -31.70 6.28 4.76
N TYR A 392 -30.50 5.93 5.20
CA TYR A 392 -29.69 6.73 6.12
C TYR A 392 -28.78 7.67 5.36
N TRP A 393 -27.98 7.15 4.42
CA TRP A 393 -27.05 7.95 3.63
C TRP A 393 -27.75 8.94 2.69
N SER A 394 -28.95 8.57 2.18
CA SER A 394 -29.74 9.44 1.30
C SER A 394 -30.25 10.72 1.97
N THR A 395 -30.12 10.83 3.29
CA THR A 395 -30.42 12.08 4.02
C THR A 395 -29.39 13.19 3.75
N LEU A 396 -28.23 12.83 3.21
CA LEU A 396 -27.14 13.73 2.85
C LEU A 396 -27.11 14.03 1.36
N GLN A 397 -26.26 14.98 0.95
CA GLN A 397 -26.00 15.27 -0.46
C GLN A 397 -24.99 14.28 -1.04
N VAL A 398 -25.49 13.14 -1.55
CA VAL A 398 -24.63 12.07 -2.09
C VAL A 398 -24.11 12.45 -3.49
N MET A 399 -22.79 12.33 -3.70
CA MET A 399 -22.11 12.57 -4.96
C MET A 399 -20.85 11.71 -5.12
N GLU A 400 -20.45 11.44 -6.36
CA GLU A 400 -19.19 10.74 -6.63
C GLU A 400 -17.98 11.64 -6.33
N GLY A 401 -16.84 11.04 -5.95
CA GLY A 401 -15.61 11.78 -5.76
C GLY A 401 -14.79 11.40 -4.52
N ALA A 402 -15.02 10.23 -3.92
CA ALA A 402 -14.22 9.75 -2.80
C ALA A 402 -12.80 9.37 -3.22
N TYR A 403 -11.85 9.55 -2.30
CA TYR A 403 -10.43 9.24 -2.47
C TYR A 403 -9.79 8.85 -1.13
N ASP A 404 -8.54 8.32 -1.17
CA ASP A 404 -7.79 7.95 0.03
C ASP A 404 -6.74 8.99 0.43
N PHE A 405 -6.06 9.57 -0.55
CA PHE A 405 -5.06 10.60 -0.33
C PHE A 405 -4.91 11.51 -1.54
N THR A 406 -4.22 12.63 -1.37
CA THR A 406 -3.89 13.55 -2.45
C THR A 406 -2.42 13.48 -2.81
N TYR A 407 -2.13 13.61 -4.10
CA TYR A 407 -0.80 13.87 -4.64
C TYR A 407 -0.76 15.30 -5.17
N GLN A 408 0.31 16.03 -4.85
CA GLN A 408 0.55 17.37 -5.35
C GLN A 408 1.66 17.31 -6.41
N ASP A 409 1.33 17.70 -7.64
CA ASP A 409 2.30 17.76 -8.72
C ASP A 409 3.25 18.94 -8.51
N ALA A 410 4.50 18.78 -8.95
CA ALA A 410 5.52 19.84 -8.96
C ALA A 410 5.37 20.80 -10.15
N ASP A 411 4.20 20.84 -10.79
CA ASP A 411 3.88 21.76 -11.86
C ASP A 411 3.79 23.22 -11.33
N PRO A 412 3.87 24.25 -12.19
CA PRO A 412 3.78 25.65 -11.76
C PRO A 412 2.49 26.02 -11.02
N TYR A 413 1.46 25.18 -11.10
CA TYR A 413 0.14 25.39 -10.50
C TYR A 413 -0.05 24.63 -9.21
N ASN A 414 0.95 23.83 -8.74
CA ASN A 414 0.85 22.95 -7.57
C ASN A 414 -0.43 22.09 -7.60
N THR A 415 -0.69 21.45 -8.74
CA THR A 415 -1.91 20.70 -8.97
C THR A 415 -2.07 19.54 -7.99
N ILE A 416 -3.25 19.46 -7.38
CA ILE A 416 -3.61 18.38 -6.47
C ILE A 416 -4.41 17.32 -7.22
N TYR A 417 -3.94 16.09 -7.22
CA TYR A 417 -4.64 14.93 -7.74
C TYR A 417 -5.16 14.04 -6.60
N HIS A 418 -6.27 13.36 -6.85
CA HIS A 418 -6.92 12.49 -5.88
C HIS A 418 -6.63 11.03 -6.21
N MET A 419 -6.32 10.23 -5.19
CA MET A 419 -5.77 8.90 -5.33
C MET A 419 -6.58 7.89 -4.52
N SER A 420 -6.81 6.68 -5.06
CA SER A 420 -7.39 5.57 -4.31
C SER A 420 -6.41 4.41 -4.23
N VAL A 421 -6.23 3.87 -3.01
CA VAL A 421 -5.37 2.73 -2.75
C VAL A 421 -6.12 1.45 -3.08
N ILE A 422 -5.53 0.62 -3.94
CA ILE A 422 -6.11 -0.66 -4.39
C ILE A 422 -5.47 -1.87 -3.72
N SER A 423 -4.32 -1.67 -3.07
CA SER A 423 -3.65 -2.69 -2.27
C SER A 423 -2.81 -2.02 -1.19
N HIS A 424 -2.96 -2.48 0.03
CA HIS A 424 -2.22 -2.02 1.22
C HIS A 424 -1.06 -2.95 1.58
N SER A 425 -0.68 -3.88 0.67
CA SER A 425 0.45 -4.80 0.88
C SER A 425 1.76 -4.12 0.50
N PRO A 426 2.66 -3.84 1.45
CA PRO A 426 3.95 -3.27 1.15
C PRO A 426 4.81 -4.23 0.32
N PHE A 427 5.65 -3.69 -0.54
CA PHE A 427 6.62 -4.45 -1.33
C PHE A 427 7.82 -3.56 -1.71
N THR A 428 8.92 -4.20 -2.13
CA THR A 428 10.15 -3.48 -2.52
C THR A 428 10.52 -3.82 -3.96
N ILE A 429 10.79 -2.79 -4.77
CA ILE A 429 11.31 -2.92 -6.13
C ILE A 429 12.47 -1.92 -6.28
N ASP A 430 13.58 -2.35 -6.86
CA ASP A 430 14.78 -1.54 -7.12
C ASP A 430 15.26 -0.78 -5.85
N GLY A 431 15.18 -1.43 -4.68
CA GLY A 431 15.57 -0.85 -3.39
C GLY A 431 14.59 0.19 -2.82
N VAL A 432 13.49 0.49 -3.51
CA VAL A 432 12.44 1.40 -3.02
C VAL A 432 11.28 0.60 -2.42
N THR A 433 10.92 0.91 -1.19
CA THR A 433 9.77 0.30 -0.51
C THR A 433 8.51 1.13 -0.77
N TYR A 434 7.49 0.47 -1.31
CA TYR A 434 6.16 1.03 -1.55
C TYR A 434 5.20 0.58 -0.45
N ALA A 435 4.34 1.47 0.01
CA ALA A 435 3.29 1.17 0.98
C ALA A 435 2.13 0.36 0.38
N GLY A 436 2.05 0.30 -0.95
CA GLY A 436 1.02 -0.41 -1.68
C GLY A 436 0.90 0.08 -3.12
N ARG A 437 -0.24 -0.23 -3.75
CA ARG A 437 -0.59 0.19 -5.11
C ARG A 437 -1.79 1.13 -5.09
N ALA A 438 -1.78 2.16 -5.96
CA ALA A 438 -2.86 3.14 -6.05
C ALA A 438 -3.23 3.45 -7.50
N ARG A 439 -4.34 4.20 -7.67
CA ARG A 439 -4.85 4.72 -8.95
C ARG A 439 -5.30 6.16 -8.80
N TYR A 440 -5.20 6.92 -9.87
CA TYR A 440 -5.85 8.22 -9.96
C TYR A 440 -7.36 8.02 -10.00
N VAL A 441 -8.13 8.85 -9.26
CA VAL A 441 -9.59 8.75 -9.19
C VAL A 441 -10.26 10.10 -9.40
N TYR A 442 -11.52 10.04 -9.79
CA TYR A 442 -12.36 11.22 -9.96
C TYR A 442 -12.59 11.96 -8.64
N HIS A 443 -12.49 13.29 -8.70
CA HIS A 443 -13.03 14.19 -7.69
C HIS A 443 -13.58 15.44 -8.41
N PRO A 444 -14.72 16.04 -7.98
CA PRO A 444 -15.32 17.21 -8.65
C PRO A 444 -14.35 18.38 -8.85
N ALA A 445 -13.42 18.61 -7.94
CA ALA A 445 -12.39 19.62 -8.08
C ALA A 445 -11.44 19.41 -9.27
N ASN A 446 -11.37 18.19 -9.83
CA ASN A 446 -10.48 17.89 -10.96
C ASN A 446 -10.95 18.57 -12.26
N LYS A 447 -12.26 18.73 -12.46
CA LYS A 447 -12.85 19.33 -13.69
C LYS A 447 -12.58 20.84 -13.83
N ASP A 448 -12.31 21.52 -12.73
CA ASP A 448 -12.12 22.98 -12.71
C ASP A 448 -10.67 23.41 -13.07
N ARG A 449 -9.85 22.46 -13.54
CA ARG A 449 -8.43 22.70 -13.90
C ARG A 449 -8.32 23.25 -15.32
N THR A 450 -8.60 24.52 -15.48
CA THR A 450 -8.66 25.19 -16.78
C THR A 450 -7.31 25.50 -17.41
N ASN A 451 -6.20 25.34 -16.66
CA ASN A 451 -4.86 25.73 -17.13
C ASN A 451 -3.94 24.53 -17.41
N ILE A 452 -4.37 23.29 -17.12
CA ILE A 452 -3.54 22.11 -17.29
C ILE A 452 -3.86 21.44 -18.61
N THR A 453 -2.91 21.52 -19.55
CA THR A 453 -3.03 20.89 -20.88
C THR A 453 -2.35 19.53 -20.97
N GLN A 454 -1.45 19.20 -20.02
CA GLN A 454 -0.70 17.96 -19.98
C GLN A 454 -0.78 17.31 -18.60
N PHE A 455 -0.96 16.01 -18.58
CA PHE A 455 -0.88 15.17 -17.38
C PHE A 455 0.23 14.15 -17.55
N THR A 456 1.20 14.18 -16.63
CA THR A 456 2.30 13.18 -16.62
C THR A 456 2.04 12.20 -15.51
N ALA A 457 1.68 10.97 -15.88
CA ALA A 457 1.51 9.88 -14.95
C ALA A 457 2.88 9.34 -14.53
N THR A 458 3.17 9.37 -13.24
CA THR A 458 4.45 8.92 -12.71
C THR A 458 4.41 7.46 -12.23
N PHE A 459 5.59 6.87 -12.02
CA PHE A 459 5.71 5.50 -11.54
C PHE A 459 5.28 5.35 -10.07
N SER A 460 5.45 6.39 -9.27
CA SER A 460 5.08 6.39 -7.87
C SER A 460 4.68 7.78 -7.41
N GLU A 461 3.71 7.82 -6.49
CA GLU A 461 3.24 9.05 -5.86
C GLU A 461 3.40 8.98 -4.34
N THR A 462 3.69 10.12 -3.73
CA THR A 462 3.81 10.26 -2.28
C THR A 462 2.50 10.77 -1.71
N ASP A 463 2.05 10.18 -0.61
CA ASP A 463 0.87 10.63 0.12
C ASP A 463 1.13 11.99 0.78
N TYR A 464 0.60 13.06 0.21
CA TYR A 464 0.68 14.41 0.78
C TYR A 464 -0.40 14.69 1.82
N THR A 465 -1.51 13.99 1.79
CA THR A 465 -2.64 14.21 2.70
C THR A 465 -2.23 14.00 4.16
N HIS A 466 -1.37 13.03 4.41
CA HIS A 466 -0.97 12.63 5.76
C HIS A 466 0.45 13.09 6.14
N GLY A 467 1.11 13.83 5.28
CA GLY A 467 2.48 14.29 5.50
C GLY A 467 3.48 13.15 5.71
N ALA A 468 3.17 11.97 5.22
CA ALA A 468 3.99 10.78 5.36
C ALA A 468 4.81 10.55 4.11
N ASN A 469 6.06 10.12 4.29
CA ASN A 469 6.91 9.66 3.20
C ASN A 469 6.46 8.29 2.64
N LYS A 470 5.15 8.01 2.63
CA LYS A 470 4.60 6.79 2.06
C LYS A 470 4.45 6.95 0.56
N LYS A 471 5.22 6.14 -0.19
CA LYS A 471 5.10 6.07 -1.64
C LYS A 471 4.16 4.95 -2.05
N TYR A 472 3.31 5.22 -3.03
CA TYR A 472 2.45 4.22 -3.65
C TYR A 472 2.84 4.04 -5.11
N MET A 473 2.88 2.79 -5.58
CA MET A 473 3.07 2.50 -7.00
C MET A 473 1.79 2.79 -7.77
N MET A 474 1.87 3.63 -8.79
CA MET A 474 0.73 3.92 -9.66
C MET A 474 0.49 2.79 -10.65
N THR A 475 -0.77 2.34 -10.74
CA THR A 475 -1.18 1.23 -11.60
C THR A 475 -2.23 1.63 -12.63
N GLY A 476 -2.57 2.90 -12.73
CA GLY A 476 -3.47 3.42 -13.76
C GLY A 476 -4.51 4.41 -13.25
N PHE A 477 -5.58 4.51 -13.99
CA PHE A 477 -6.69 5.43 -13.76
C PHE A 477 -7.94 4.66 -13.35
N GLY A 478 -8.55 5.04 -12.24
CA GLY A 478 -9.85 4.53 -11.80
C GLY A 478 -11.00 5.11 -12.62
N ASP A 479 -12.23 4.72 -12.27
CA ASP A 479 -13.42 5.21 -12.94
C ASP A 479 -13.50 6.73 -12.88
N ARG A 480 -13.77 7.35 -14.02
CA ARG A 480 -13.90 8.80 -14.21
C ARG A 480 -12.69 9.65 -13.79
N ALA A 481 -11.51 9.08 -13.64
CA ALA A 481 -10.34 9.74 -13.05
C ALA A 481 -10.06 11.15 -13.60
N LEU A 482 -10.14 11.35 -14.91
CA LEU A 482 -9.98 12.64 -15.59
C LEU A 482 -11.23 13.05 -16.39
N ASP A 483 -12.40 12.47 -16.11
CA ASP A 483 -13.67 12.84 -16.77
C ASP A 483 -13.92 14.34 -16.61
N MET A 484 -14.31 15.00 -17.69
CA MET A 484 -14.55 16.46 -17.76
C MET A 484 -13.32 17.36 -17.54
N CYS A 485 -12.10 16.81 -17.53
CA CYS A 485 -10.87 17.61 -17.56
C CYS A 485 -10.60 18.12 -18.98
N THR A 486 -11.44 19.06 -19.46
CA THR A 486 -11.54 19.46 -20.86
C THR A 486 -10.29 20.12 -21.44
N GLN A 487 -9.34 20.55 -20.61
CA GLN A 487 -8.11 21.19 -21.06
C GLN A 487 -6.95 20.20 -21.26
N ILE A 488 -7.05 18.99 -20.76
CA ILE A 488 -5.99 17.99 -20.89
C ILE A 488 -5.93 17.49 -22.35
N GLN A 489 -4.81 17.76 -23.02
CA GLN A 489 -4.55 17.36 -24.41
C GLN A 489 -3.61 16.16 -24.52
N ASN A 490 -2.71 15.98 -23.54
CA ASN A 490 -1.74 14.89 -23.50
C ASN A 490 -1.76 14.20 -22.15
N VAL A 491 -1.63 12.87 -22.16
CA VAL A 491 -1.41 12.04 -20.97
C VAL A 491 -0.21 11.13 -21.24
N GLU A 492 0.88 11.37 -20.53
CA GLU A 492 2.09 10.58 -20.65
C GLU A 492 2.06 9.40 -19.65
N THR A 493 1.90 8.21 -20.15
CA THR A 493 1.90 6.98 -19.32
C THR A 493 3.25 6.24 -19.30
N GLY A 494 4.20 6.66 -20.13
CA GLY A 494 5.47 5.95 -20.36
C GLY A 494 6.38 5.80 -19.13
N LYS A 495 6.14 6.58 -18.06
CA LYS A 495 6.86 6.47 -16.79
C LYS A 495 6.23 5.47 -15.83
N MET A 496 5.05 4.93 -16.12
CA MET A 496 4.35 3.96 -15.27
C MET A 496 4.75 2.53 -15.63
N LYS A 497 5.71 1.95 -14.90
CA LYS A 497 6.19 0.57 -15.13
C LYS A 497 5.13 -0.53 -14.88
N ALA A 498 4.06 -0.22 -14.18
CA ALA A 498 3.02 -1.18 -13.79
C ALA A 498 1.61 -0.69 -14.16
N PHE A 499 1.46 -0.07 -15.31
CA PHE A 499 0.19 0.41 -15.81
C PHE A 499 -0.71 -0.77 -16.19
N VAL A 500 -1.74 -1.03 -15.39
CA VAL A 500 -2.58 -2.23 -15.57
C VAL A 500 -4.07 -1.91 -15.73
N HIS A 501 -4.50 -0.65 -15.55
CA HIS A 501 -5.92 -0.33 -15.46
C HIS A 501 -6.28 1.05 -15.99
N ILE A 502 -7.28 1.08 -16.86
CA ILE A 502 -8.01 2.28 -17.27
C ILE A 502 -9.47 2.04 -16.93
N GLY A 503 -10.03 2.80 -15.98
CA GLY A 503 -11.39 2.64 -15.51
C GLY A 503 -12.45 3.15 -16.49
N ARG A 504 -13.73 2.92 -16.15
CA ARG A 504 -14.88 3.42 -16.89
C ARG A 504 -14.83 4.94 -16.97
N ARG A 505 -14.99 5.51 -18.18
CA ARG A 505 -14.95 6.97 -18.46
C ARG A 505 -13.69 7.69 -17.95
N ALA A 506 -12.56 6.97 -17.80
CA ALA A 506 -11.36 7.51 -17.15
C ALA A 506 -10.86 8.81 -17.79
N PHE A 507 -10.99 8.95 -19.11
CA PHE A 507 -10.58 10.11 -19.90
C PHE A 507 -11.75 10.78 -20.64
N ALA A 508 -13.00 10.45 -20.27
CA ALA A 508 -14.16 10.97 -20.98
C ALA A 508 -14.18 12.51 -21.02
N ASN A 509 -14.60 13.06 -22.15
CA ASN A 509 -14.75 14.51 -22.36
C ASN A 509 -13.45 15.32 -22.17
N THR A 510 -12.28 14.71 -22.31
CA THR A 510 -10.98 15.40 -22.35
C THR A 510 -10.66 15.89 -23.78
N SER A 511 -9.65 16.75 -23.91
CA SER A 511 -9.11 17.19 -25.21
C SER A 511 -7.90 16.40 -25.66
N ILE A 512 -7.75 15.15 -25.16
CA ILE A 512 -6.65 14.25 -25.54
C ILE A 512 -6.63 14.06 -27.05
N LYS A 513 -5.44 14.20 -27.66
CA LYS A 513 -5.21 14.05 -29.10
C LYS A 513 -4.74 12.66 -29.47
N ASN A 514 -3.83 12.12 -28.67
CA ASN A 514 -3.23 10.79 -28.87
C ASN A 514 -3.18 10.07 -27.52
N PHE A 515 -3.35 8.75 -27.55
CA PHE A 515 -3.19 7.93 -26.35
C PHE A 515 -2.61 6.56 -26.70
N GLU A 516 -1.68 6.10 -25.84
CA GLU A 516 -1.10 4.76 -25.95
C GLU A 516 -1.48 3.93 -24.73
N VAL A 517 -2.21 2.83 -24.99
CA VAL A 517 -2.55 1.83 -23.96
C VAL A 517 -1.39 0.83 -23.89
N PRO A 518 -0.61 0.79 -22.79
CA PRO A 518 0.53 -0.09 -22.66
C PRO A 518 0.17 -1.58 -22.74
N ASP A 519 1.12 -2.42 -23.12
CA ASP A 519 0.97 -3.87 -23.15
C ASP A 519 0.69 -4.49 -21.78
N THR A 520 1.14 -3.85 -20.71
CA THR A 520 0.88 -4.21 -19.31
C THR A 520 -0.58 -3.97 -18.88
N CYS A 521 -1.34 -3.13 -19.60
CA CYS A 521 -2.72 -2.81 -19.26
C CYS A 521 -3.62 -4.02 -19.43
N VAL A 522 -4.26 -4.50 -18.35
CA VAL A 522 -5.14 -5.68 -18.34
C VAL A 522 -6.62 -5.35 -18.27
N TYR A 523 -6.96 -4.11 -17.96
CA TYR A 523 -8.34 -3.65 -17.85
C TYR A 523 -8.51 -2.31 -18.56
N LEU A 524 -9.49 -2.24 -19.43
CA LEU A 524 -9.94 -1.02 -20.10
C LEU A 524 -11.46 -0.94 -19.96
N GLY A 525 -11.92 0.08 -19.27
CA GLY A 525 -13.32 0.25 -18.88
C GLY A 525 -14.17 0.84 -19.99
N ASP A 526 -15.50 0.70 -19.82
CA ASP A 526 -16.51 1.23 -20.72
C ASP A 526 -16.38 2.74 -20.87
N GLU A 527 -16.61 3.25 -22.06
CA GLU A 527 -16.62 4.69 -22.34
C GLU A 527 -15.31 5.43 -21.95
N ALA A 528 -14.17 4.72 -21.85
CA ALA A 528 -12.93 5.29 -21.33
C ALA A 528 -12.52 6.60 -22.01
N PHE A 529 -12.79 6.75 -23.32
CA PHE A 529 -12.48 7.92 -24.14
C PHE A 529 -13.71 8.56 -24.77
N VAL A 530 -14.92 8.31 -24.26
CA VAL A 530 -16.14 8.89 -24.80
C VAL A 530 -16.10 10.41 -24.74
N GLY A 531 -16.52 11.09 -25.81
CA GLY A 531 -16.53 12.56 -25.88
C GLY A 531 -15.16 13.22 -26.05
N CYS A 532 -14.07 12.46 -26.27
CA CYS A 532 -12.74 12.98 -26.60
C CYS A 532 -12.70 13.45 -28.07
N ARG A 533 -13.30 14.59 -28.36
CA ARG A 533 -13.52 15.11 -29.72
C ARG A 533 -12.22 15.39 -30.50
N GLN A 534 -11.09 15.52 -29.83
CA GLN A 534 -9.78 15.76 -30.45
C GLN A 534 -8.94 14.49 -30.59
N LEU A 535 -9.40 13.34 -30.06
CA LEU A 535 -8.65 12.08 -30.13
C LEU A 535 -8.58 11.60 -31.59
N SER A 536 -7.41 11.76 -32.19
CA SER A 536 -7.12 11.36 -33.55
C SER A 536 -6.39 10.00 -33.63
N GLU A 537 -5.71 9.61 -32.57
CA GLU A 537 -4.92 8.37 -32.54
C GLU A 537 -5.03 7.66 -31.20
N LEU A 538 -5.36 6.36 -31.26
CA LEU A 538 -5.33 5.44 -30.12
C LEU A 538 -4.49 4.23 -30.48
N VAL A 539 -3.45 3.93 -29.73
CA VAL A 539 -2.59 2.76 -29.90
C VAL A 539 -2.78 1.79 -28.76
N ILE A 540 -3.05 0.52 -29.06
CA ILE A 540 -3.23 -0.53 -28.07
C ILE A 540 -2.08 -1.55 -28.24
N TRP A 541 -1.10 -1.51 -27.33
CA TRP A 541 0.09 -2.37 -27.37
C TRP A 541 -0.15 -3.80 -26.88
N ARG A 542 -1.33 -4.08 -26.31
CA ARG A 542 -1.62 -5.36 -25.68
C ARG A 542 -2.11 -6.41 -26.65
N ASN A 543 -1.68 -7.65 -26.41
CA ASN A 543 -2.23 -8.85 -27.00
C ASN A 543 -3.60 -9.21 -26.38
N LYS A 544 -4.32 -10.18 -26.95
CA LYS A 544 -5.70 -10.61 -26.64
C LYS A 544 -6.06 -10.96 -25.19
N ASN A 545 -5.11 -11.10 -24.27
CA ASN A 545 -5.36 -11.57 -22.90
C ASN A 545 -5.87 -10.45 -21.99
N TRP A 546 -7.08 -9.97 -22.23
CA TRP A 546 -7.78 -9.04 -21.36
C TRP A 546 -8.51 -9.79 -20.24
N THR A 547 -8.48 -9.26 -19.00
CA THR A 547 -9.12 -9.89 -17.84
C THR A 547 -10.65 -9.74 -17.84
N ARG A 548 -11.18 -8.85 -18.67
CA ARG A 548 -12.62 -8.61 -18.84
C ARG A 548 -12.92 -8.23 -20.28
N LYS A 549 -14.04 -8.71 -20.82
CA LYS A 549 -14.60 -8.20 -22.07
C LYS A 549 -15.00 -6.73 -21.85
N TRP A 550 -14.65 -5.88 -22.80
CA TRP A 550 -15.00 -4.48 -22.73
C TRP A 550 -16.51 -4.33 -22.91
N GLY A 551 -17.09 -3.49 -22.09
CA GLY A 551 -18.44 -3.06 -22.29
C GLY A 551 -18.55 -1.95 -23.30
N LYS A 552 -19.71 -1.37 -23.34
CA LYS A 552 -20.19 -0.34 -24.27
C LYS A 552 -19.19 0.80 -24.51
N GLN A 553 -19.00 1.13 -25.80
CA GLN A 553 -18.33 2.35 -26.29
C GLN A 553 -17.01 2.76 -25.62
N LEU A 554 -15.89 2.26 -26.11
CA LEU A 554 -14.59 2.73 -25.68
C LEU A 554 -14.41 4.23 -25.96
N TYR A 555 -14.91 4.69 -27.08
CA TYR A 555 -14.83 6.07 -27.60
C TYR A 555 -16.08 6.41 -28.42
N GLY A 556 -16.42 7.67 -28.54
CA GLY A 556 -17.53 8.18 -29.35
C GLY A 556 -17.25 9.60 -29.81
N GLN A 557 -17.84 10.06 -30.93
CA GLN A 557 -17.70 11.42 -31.46
C GLN A 557 -16.25 11.96 -31.45
N ASN A 558 -15.31 11.17 -31.99
CA ASN A 558 -13.91 11.53 -32.05
C ASN A 558 -13.60 12.41 -33.28
N ALA A 559 -12.31 12.75 -33.46
CA ALA A 559 -11.85 13.48 -34.61
C ALA A 559 -12.27 12.79 -35.93
N LYS A 560 -12.53 13.57 -36.96
CA LYS A 560 -12.91 13.05 -38.28
C LYS A 560 -11.93 12.05 -38.84
N ASP A 561 -10.63 12.24 -38.54
CA ASP A 561 -9.51 11.41 -39.00
C ASP A 561 -8.96 10.54 -37.83
N PHE A 562 -9.84 9.87 -37.11
CA PHE A 562 -9.45 8.98 -36.01
C PHE A 562 -8.85 7.68 -36.51
N TYR A 563 -7.72 7.28 -35.91
CA TYR A 563 -7.04 6.00 -36.14
C TYR A 563 -6.88 5.21 -34.84
N CYS A 564 -7.36 3.95 -34.82
CA CYS A 564 -7.08 3.01 -33.75
C CYS A 564 -6.11 1.95 -34.25
N TYR A 565 -5.00 1.76 -33.54
CA TYR A 565 -3.96 0.80 -33.91
C TYR A 565 -3.88 -0.35 -32.91
N VAL A 566 -3.80 -1.58 -33.43
CA VAL A 566 -3.65 -2.80 -32.63
C VAL A 566 -2.49 -3.63 -33.18
N PRO A 567 -1.90 -4.58 -32.40
CA PRO A 567 -0.84 -5.45 -32.90
C PRO A 567 -1.27 -6.21 -34.18
N LEU A 568 -0.43 -6.25 -35.18
CA LEU A 568 -0.74 -6.90 -36.47
C LEU A 568 -1.18 -8.35 -36.28
N ARG A 569 -0.48 -9.12 -35.44
CA ARG A 569 -0.81 -10.51 -35.12
C ARG A 569 -2.15 -10.73 -34.43
N GLU A 570 -2.70 -9.69 -33.81
CA GLU A 570 -3.97 -9.72 -33.08
C GLU A 570 -5.08 -8.95 -33.82
N TYR A 571 -4.79 -8.43 -35.02
CA TYR A 571 -5.72 -7.60 -35.78
C TYR A 571 -7.09 -8.26 -35.96
N ASN A 572 -7.12 -9.51 -36.44
CA ASN A 572 -8.38 -10.22 -36.62
C ASN A 572 -9.09 -10.53 -35.34
N THR A 573 -8.34 -10.81 -34.26
CA THR A 573 -8.90 -11.02 -32.91
C THR A 573 -9.65 -9.78 -32.43
N TYR A 574 -9.05 -8.61 -32.61
CA TYR A 574 -9.70 -7.34 -32.27
C TYR A 574 -10.87 -7.01 -33.21
N LYS A 575 -10.77 -7.36 -34.51
CA LYS A 575 -11.81 -7.15 -35.51
C LYS A 575 -13.03 -8.04 -35.28
N GLU A 576 -12.84 -9.30 -34.91
CA GLU A 576 -13.91 -10.31 -34.81
C GLU A 576 -14.65 -10.31 -33.47
N GLY A 577 -14.37 -9.34 -32.59
CA GLY A 577 -15.20 -9.13 -31.39
C GLY A 577 -14.69 -9.77 -30.11
N VAL A 578 -13.39 -9.86 -29.89
CA VAL A 578 -12.83 -9.98 -28.51
C VAL A 578 -13.29 -8.82 -27.63
N LEU A 579 -13.73 -7.77 -28.30
CA LEU A 579 -14.30 -6.57 -27.73
C LEU A 579 -15.76 -6.53 -28.18
N ASP A 580 -16.72 -6.54 -27.28
CA ASP A 580 -18.16 -6.39 -27.59
C ASP A 580 -18.46 -5.01 -28.25
N TRP A 581 -17.68 -4.65 -29.27
CA TRP A 581 -17.83 -3.38 -30.01
C TRP A 581 -19.08 -3.38 -30.89
N GLU A 582 -19.67 -4.56 -31.14
CA GLU A 582 -20.81 -4.74 -32.05
C GLU A 582 -22.20 -4.70 -31.39
N LYS A 583 -22.31 -4.64 -30.06
CA LYS A 583 -23.60 -4.81 -29.34
C LYS A 583 -24.17 -3.53 -28.74
N LEU A 584 -24.13 -2.41 -29.45
CA LEU A 584 -24.75 -1.19 -28.99
C LEU A 584 -25.89 -0.79 -29.89
N GLU A 585 -27.10 -1.06 -29.43
CA GLU A 585 -28.31 -0.46 -29.99
C GLU A 585 -28.28 1.05 -29.70
N GLY A 586 -28.28 1.85 -30.76
CA GLY A 586 -28.72 3.23 -30.76
C GLY A 586 -27.70 4.36 -30.83
N GLU A 587 -26.40 4.14 -30.79
CA GLU A 587 -25.40 5.21 -30.98
C GLU A 587 -24.25 4.79 -31.87
N THR A 588 -23.61 5.76 -32.53
CA THR A 588 -22.59 5.62 -33.58
C THR A 588 -21.52 4.57 -33.19
N ILE A 589 -21.75 3.36 -33.66
CA ILE A 589 -20.80 2.23 -33.55
C ILE A 589 -19.54 2.65 -34.31
N PHE A 590 -18.38 2.48 -33.67
CA PHE A 590 -17.14 2.59 -34.41
C PHE A 590 -17.10 1.47 -35.42
N PRO A 591 -17.11 1.78 -36.72
CA PRO A 591 -17.02 0.76 -37.71
C PRO A 591 -15.67 0.07 -37.55
N VAL A 592 -15.69 -1.26 -37.63
CA VAL A 592 -14.52 -2.13 -37.64
C VAL A 592 -13.50 -1.70 -38.71
N ASP A 593 -13.94 -0.97 -39.72
CA ASP A 593 -13.12 -0.40 -40.81
C ASP A 593 -12.16 0.73 -40.37
N ARG A 594 -12.31 1.30 -39.15
CA ARG A 594 -11.35 2.27 -38.59
C ARG A 594 -10.19 1.62 -37.80
N LEU A 595 -10.24 0.32 -37.57
CA LEU A 595 -9.15 -0.39 -36.93
C LEU A 595 -7.97 -0.52 -37.88
N ASN A 596 -6.76 -0.19 -37.41
CA ASN A 596 -5.50 -0.36 -38.16
C ASN A 596 -4.52 -1.23 -37.37
N ALA A 597 -3.52 -1.78 -38.03
CA ALA A 597 -2.50 -2.53 -37.38
C ALA A 597 -1.18 -1.75 -37.27
N TYR A 598 -0.34 -2.16 -36.36
CA TYR A 598 1.06 -1.80 -36.34
C TYR A 598 1.96 -3.04 -36.33
N ILE A 599 3.19 -2.87 -36.79
CA ILE A 599 4.22 -3.90 -36.74
C ILE A 599 5.07 -3.66 -35.50
N GLU A 600 5.09 -4.63 -34.60
CA GLU A 600 5.86 -4.54 -33.34
C GLU A 600 7.37 -4.59 -33.61
N LYS A 601 8.14 -3.77 -32.90
CA LYS A 601 9.60 -3.73 -32.96
C LYS A 601 10.27 -5.11 -32.73
N SER A 602 9.75 -5.87 -31.76
CA SER A 602 10.27 -7.18 -31.40
C SER A 602 10.12 -8.24 -32.56
N SER A 603 9.25 -7.95 -33.50
CA SER A 603 9.02 -8.82 -34.70
C SER A 603 9.81 -8.36 -35.92
N ILE A 604 10.56 -7.25 -35.81
CA ILE A 604 11.33 -6.68 -36.95
C ILE A 604 12.81 -6.98 -36.71
N SER A 605 13.27 -8.13 -37.20
CA SER A 605 14.71 -8.42 -37.19
C SER A 605 15.36 -8.30 -38.56
N ASP A 606 14.62 -8.50 -39.65
CA ASP A 606 15.13 -8.55 -41.01
C ASP A 606 14.04 -8.35 -42.05
N ASP A 607 14.40 -8.26 -43.35
CA ASP A 607 13.45 -8.34 -44.46
C ASP A 607 12.52 -9.55 -44.31
N ARG A 608 11.24 -9.36 -44.53
CA ARG A 608 10.25 -10.41 -44.31
C ARG A 608 9.06 -10.31 -45.26
N THR A 609 8.35 -11.41 -45.40
CA THR A 609 7.07 -11.42 -46.08
C THR A 609 5.97 -10.94 -45.14
N ILE A 610 4.99 -10.20 -45.67
CA ILE A 610 3.84 -9.73 -44.96
C ILE A 610 2.58 -9.77 -45.83
N SER A 611 1.43 -9.90 -45.21
CA SER A 611 0.13 -9.67 -45.81
C SER A 611 -0.85 -9.23 -44.73
N VAL A 612 -1.72 -8.30 -45.03
CA VAL A 612 -2.76 -7.81 -44.12
C VAL A 612 -4.12 -7.85 -44.80
N ASP A 613 -5.19 -7.96 -44.06
CA ASP A 613 -6.54 -8.14 -44.59
C ASP A 613 -7.30 -6.81 -44.78
N TYR A 614 -6.58 -5.70 -44.89
CA TYR A 614 -7.10 -4.40 -45.29
C TYR A 614 -6.12 -3.65 -46.21
N PRO A 615 -6.59 -2.66 -46.97
CA PRO A 615 -5.73 -1.86 -47.83
C PRO A 615 -4.72 -1.05 -47.06
N VAL A 616 -3.44 -0.98 -47.49
CA VAL A 616 -2.37 -0.24 -46.82
C VAL A 616 -1.68 0.72 -47.79
N ASP A 617 -1.42 1.94 -47.33
CA ASP A 617 -0.48 2.89 -47.90
C ASP A 617 0.91 2.67 -47.26
N TRP A 618 1.74 1.94 -47.94
CA TRP A 618 3.11 1.56 -47.50
C TRP A 618 4.02 2.77 -47.43
N LYS A 619 3.92 3.67 -48.42
CA LYS A 619 4.70 4.90 -48.48
C LYS A 619 4.36 5.84 -47.28
N ALA A 620 3.07 6.07 -47.06
CA ALA A 620 2.62 6.86 -45.93
C ALA A 620 2.92 6.23 -44.56
N SER A 621 3.05 4.88 -44.51
CA SER A 621 3.49 4.13 -43.35
C SER A 621 5.02 4.15 -43.15
N GLY A 622 5.77 4.74 -44.05
CA GLY A 622 7.22 4.85 -43.98
C GLY A 622 7.95 3.54 -44.31
N LEU A 623 7.30 2.62 -45.05
CA LEU A 623 7.82 1.32 -45.41
C LEU A 623 8.09 1.18 -46.88
N LYS A 624 9.12 0.39 -47.23
CA LYS A 624 9.38 -0.06 -48.60
C LYS A 624 8.80 -1.46 -48.78
N ALA A 625 7.73 -1.56 -49.57
CA ALA A 625 7.03 -2.81 -49.84
C ALA A 625 7.20 -3.21 -51.29
N TYR A 626 7.43 -4.50 -51.55
CA TYR A 626 7.70 -5.04 -52.83
C TYR A 626 6.77 -6.24 -53.13
N VAL A 627 6.29 -6.33 -54.35
CA VAL A 627 5.66 -7.53 -54.93
C VAL A 627 6.67 -8.30 -55.76
N VAL A 628 6.54 -9.61 -55.86
CA VAL A 628 7.28 -10.42 -56.83
C VAL A 628 6.47 -10.48 -58.13
N HIS A 629 6.86 -9.72 -59.13
CA HIS A 629 6.07 -9.57 -60.34
C HIS A 629 6.49 -10.50 -61.50
N GLN A 630 7.73 -11.03 -61.46
CA GLN A 630 8.25 -11.91 -62.48
C GLN A 630 9.20 -12.95 -61.86
N PHE A 631 9.29 -14.13 -62.48
CA PHE A 631 10.26 -15.15 -62.15
C PHE A 631 10.96 -15.63 -63.42
N ASP A 632 12.29 -15.63 -63.38
CA ASP A 632 13.11 -16.24 -64.47
C ASP A 632 13.58 -17.63 -64.05
N ASN A 633 13.18 -18.63 -64.83
CA ASN A 633 13.48 -20.00 -64.52
C ASN A 633 14.94 -20.40 -64.92
N SER A 634 15.55 -19.71 -65.89
CA SER A 634 16.93 -19.98 -66.31
C SER A 634 17.96 -19.43 -65.27
N GLU A 635 17.66 -18.29 -64.66
CA GLU A 635 18.49 -17.66 -63.69
C GLU A 635 18.10 -18.02 -62.23
N GLN A 636 16.97 -18.70 -62.05
CA GLN A 636 16.36 -18.99 -60.76
C GLN A 636 16.19 -17.71 -59.88
N MET A 637 15.75 -16.64 -60.54
CA MET A 637 15.68 -15.31 -59.99
C MET A 637 14.23 -14.79 -59.91
N ALA A 638 13.82 -14.28 -58.77
CA ALA A 638 12.54 -13.59 -58.59
C ALA A 638 12.78 -12.06 -58.64
N TYR A 639 12.17 -11.41 -59.58
CA TYR A 639 12.24 -9.94 -59.71
C TYR A 639 11.16 -9.26 -58.96
N THR A 640 11.52 -8.20 -58.18
CA THR A 640 10.62 -7.46 -57.34
C THR A 640 10.31 -6.07 -57.91
N LYS A 641 9.11 -5.60 -57.62
CA LYS A 641 8.68 -4.24 -57.94
C LYS A 641 8.15 -3.57 -56.69
N GLN A 642 8.64 -2.36 -56.41
CA GLN A 642 8.16 -1.56 -55.26
C GLN A 642 6.71 -1.08 -55.51
N VAL A 643 5.91 -1.07 -54.45
CA VAL A 643 4.54 -0.59 -54.49
C VAL A 643 4.31 0.40 -53.38
N SER A 644 3.58 1.49 -53.69
CA SER A 644 3.26 2.53 -52.69
C SER A 644 2.05 2.19 -51.83
N SER A 645 1.07 1.48 -52.41
CA SER A 645 -0.13 1.02 -51.71
C SER A 645 -0.66 -0.29 -52.30
N THR A 646 -1.38 -1.07 -51.50
CA THR A 646 -1.93 -2.37 -51.95
C THR A 646 -3.32 -2.64 -51.37
N PRO A 647 -4.14 -3.43 -52.07
CA PRO A 647 -5.39 -3.97 -51.58
C PRO A 647 -5.16 -4.94 -50.38
N ALA A 648 -6.24 -5.26 -49.68
CA ALA A 648 -6.27 -6.32 -48.66
C ALA A 648 -5.82 -7.67 -49.24
N GLY A 649 -5.10 -8.47 -48.46
CA GLY A 649 -4.68 -9.80 -48.82
C GLY A 649 -3.47 -9.87 -49.76
N THR A 650 -2.90 -8.73 -50.16
CA THR A 650 -1.70 -8.71 -51.03
C THR A 650 -0.49 -9.25 -50.26
N GLY A 651 0.16 -10.27 -50.80
CA GLY A 651 1.43 -10.78 -50.27
C GLY A 651 2.59 -9.86 -50.69
N LEU A 652 3.46 -9.51 -49.75
CA LEU A 652 4.51 -8.52 -49.94
C LEU A 652 5.82 -8.98 -49.30
N LEU A 653 6.93 -8.47 -49.82
CA LEU A 653 8.23 -8.47 -49.17
C LEU A 653 8.50 -7.05 -48.65
N LEU A 654 8.78 -6.92 -47.35
CA LEU A 654 9.18 -5.68 -46.75
C LEU A 654 10.68 -5.62 -46.54
N LYS A 655 11.28 -4.43 -46.71
CA LYS A 655 12.72 -4.18 -46.64
C LYS A 655 13.08 -2.99 -45.80
N ASP A 656 14.31 -2.97 -45.28
CA ASP A 656 14.94 -1.82 -44.55
C ASP A 656 14.22 -1.42 -43.28
N PHE A 657 14.09 -2.35 -42.33
CA PHE A 657 13.51 -2.07 -41.00
C PHE A 657 14.53 -1.56 -39.98
N ASP A 658 15.80 -1.45 -40.34
CA ASP A 658 16.86 -1.12 -39.38
C ASP A 658 16.53 0.12 -38.54
N ASN A 659 16.53 -0.06 -37.21
CA ASN A 659 16.38 0.98 -36.19
C ASN A 659 15.05 1.73 -36.12
N LYS A 660 13.98 1.29 -36.75
CA LYS A 660 12.66 1.90 -36.60
C LYS A 660 11.93 1.34 -35.37
N LEU A 661 11.26 2.21 -34.65
CA LEU A 661 10.28 1.88 -33.61
C LEU A 661 9.04 1.25 -34.27
N ASP A 662 8.11 0.77 -33.45
CA ASP A 662 6.81 0.25 -33.89
C ASP A 662 6.21 1.06 -35.03
N ILE A 663 5.86 0.37 -36.12
CA ILE A 663 5.44 1.01 -37.39
C ILE A 663 3.93 0.93 -37.52
N LYS A 664 3.27 2.07 -37.55
CA LYS A 664 1.82 2.19 -37.71
C LYS A 664 1.46 2.10 -39.18
N LEU A 665 0.68 1.07 -39.59
CA LEU A 665 0.22 0.89 -40.95
C LEU A 665 -0.96 1.84 -41.22
N LYS A 666 -0.87 2.65 -42.29
CA LYS A 666 -1.88 3.63 -42.67
C LYS A 666 -2.74 3.15 -43.84
N ARG A 667 -4.00 3.53 -43.87
CA ARG A 667 -4.90 3.26 -45.01
C ARG A 667 -4.67 4.27 -46.13
N PRO A 668 -4.76 3.81 -47.40
CA PRO A 668 -4.69 4.73 -48.52
C PRO A 668 -5.95 5.60 -48.65
N SER A 669 -5.79 6.80 -49.14
CA SER A 669 -6.91 7.73 -49.42
C SER A 669 -7.82 7.29 -50.55
N THR A 670 -7.31 6.44 -51.45
CA THR A 670 -8.03 5.89 -52.60
C THR A 670 -7.86 4.37 -52.62
N THR A 671 -8.79 3.65 -53.22
CA THR A 671 -8.69 2.18 -53.38
C THR A 671 -7.50 1.81 -54.27
N PRO A 672 -6.49 1.06 -53.76
CA PRO A 672 -5.35 0.69 -54.54
C PRO A 672 -5.71 -0.34 -55.62
N SER A 673 -5.03 -0.30 -56.75
CA SER A 673 -5.11 -1.34 -57.77
C SER A 673 -4.40 -2.61 -57.32
N THR A 674 -4.87 -3.77 -57.77
CA THR A 674 -4.22 -5.07 -57.54
C THR A 674 -2.97 -5.19 -58.40
N PRO A 675 -1.75 -5.28 -57.82
CA PRO A 675 -0.55 -5.44 -58.61
C PRO A 675 -0.41 -6.88 -59.11
N THR A 676 0.32 -7.09 -60.24
CA THR A 676 0.78 -8.42 -60.63
C THR A 676 1.72 -8.94 -59.54
N ASN A 677 1.42 -10.10 -58.99
CA ASN A 677 2.17 -10.62 -57.85
C ASN A 677 2.17 -12.15 -57.78
N LEU A 678 3.34 -12.74 -57.60
CA LEU A 678 3.53 -14.16 -57.35
C LEU A 678 3.55 -14.54 -55.88
N LEU A 679 3.57 -13.55 -54.99
CA LEU A 679 3.42 -13.78 -53.57
C LEU A 679 1.95 -13.96 -53.21
N VAL A 680 1.65 -15.06 -52.54
CA VAL A 680 0.31 -15.34 -52.00
C VAL A 680 0.29 -14.93 -50.54
N GLY A 681 -0.55 -13.94 -50.18
CA GLY A 681 -0.72 -13.48 -48.83
C GLY A 681 -1.54 -14.46 -47.98
N THR A 682 -1.18 -14.58 -46.72
CA THR A 682 -1.88 -15.39 -45.73
C THR A 682 -2.32 -14.51 -44.54
N PRO A 683 -3.26 -13.57 -44.76
CA PRO A 683 -3.60 -12.58 -43.76
C PRO A 683 -4.48 -13.09 -42.60
N ARG A 684 -5.12 -14.24 -42.77
CA ARG A 684 -6.10 -14.76 -41.80
C ARG A 684 -5.79 -16.12 -41.21
N GLU A 685 -5.00 -16.94 -41.92
CA GLU A 685 -4.72 -18.31 -41.51
C GLU A 685 -3.30 -18.74 -41.87
N ARG A 686 -2.82 -19.76 -41.20
CA ARG A 686 -1.56 -20.41 -41.51
C ARG A 686 -1.78 -21.37 -42.65
N VAL A 687 -0.91 -21.36 -43.65
CA VAL A 687 -0.95 -22.26 -44.80
C VAL A 687 0.25 -23.21 -44.74
N ASP A 688 0.02 -24.51 -44.86
CA ASP A 688 1.10 -25.49 -45.02
C ASP A 688 1.68 -25.35 -46.42
N VAL A 689 2.78 -24.63 -46.53
CA VAL A 689 3.43 -24.33 -47.82
C VAL A 689 4.02 -25.58 -48.45
N TYR A 690 4.43 -26.58 -47.65
CA TYR A 690 4.91 -27.88 -48.20
C TYR A 690 3.82 -28.60 -48.99
N ARG A 691 2.57 -28.57 -48.54
CA ARG A 691 1.43 -29.16 -49.25
C ARG A 691 0.99 -28.40 -50.48
N GLN A 692 1.46 -27.16 -50.62
CA GLN A 692 1.28 -26.40 -51.86
C GLN A 692 2.35 -26.87 -52.85
N SER A 693 1.98 -27.65 -53.86
CA SER A 693 2.88 -28.35 -54.81
C SER A 693 3.97 -27.49 -55.42
N VAL A 694 3.83 -26.18 -55.38
CA VAL A 694 4.74 -25.18 -55.99
C VAL A 694 4.99 -23.98 -55.05
N GLY A 695 4.91 -24.20 -53.71
CA GLY A 695 5.09 -23.15 -52.69
C GLY A 695 6.55 -23.05 -52.23
N TYR A 696 7.01 -21.84 -51.96
CA TYR A 696 8.33 -21.51 -51.41
C TYR A 696 8.22 -20.55 -50.24
N VAL A 697 8.99 -20.82 -49.17
CA VAL A 697 9.08 -19.99 -47.97
C VAL A 697 10.29 -19.07 -48.06
N PHE A 698 10.16 -17.85 -47.57
CA PHE A 698 11.24 -16.89 -47.52
C PHE A 698 12.16 -17.09 -46.30
N ASP A 699 13.46 -17.29 -46.54
CA ASP A 699 14.49 -17.27 -45.49
C ASP A 699 15.00 -15.82 -45.32
N SER A 700 14.56 -15.16 -44.26
CA SER A 700 14.92 -13.76 -43.96
C SER A 700 16.43 -13.55 -43.73
N ARG A 701 17.15 -14.58 -43.25
CA ARG A 701 18.59 -14.50 -42.95
C ARG A 701 19.42 -14.64 -44.22
N LYS A 702 18.99 -15.52 -45.10
CA LYS A 702 19.72 -15.84 -46.36
C LYS A 702 19.22 -15.06 -47.57
N LYS A 703 18.10 -14.35 -47.43
CA LYS A 703 17.48 -13.46 -48.42
C LYS A 703 17.08 -14.23 -49.73
N PHE A 704 16.58 -15.45 -49.61
CA PHE A 704 16.05 -16.21 -50.75
C PHE A 704 14.80 -17.00 -50.38
N PHE A 705 14.02 -17.45 -51.37
CA PHE A 705 12.96 -18.40 -51.20
C PHE A 705 13.45 -19.83 -51.34
N TYR A 706 13.02 -20.75 -50.48
CA TYR A 706 13.34 -22.17 -50.57
C TYR A 706 12.08 -23.02 -50.56
N ARG A 707 12.16 -24.20 -51.19
CA ARG A 707 11.08 -25.16 -51.16
C ARG A 707 11.18 -25.99 -49.88
N PRO A 708 10.14 -25.99 -49.03
CA PRO A 708 10.17 -26.79 -47.81
C PRO A 708 10.22 -28.29 -48.12
N ARG A 709 10.96 -29.08 -47.33
CA ARG A 709 11.07 -30.54 -47.47
C ARG A 709 10.14 -31.31 -46.56
N ILE A 710 9.58 -30.64 -45.56
CA ILE A 710 8.63 -31.15 -44.55
C ILE A 710 7.51 -30.12 -44.39
N SER A 711 6.43 -30.47 -43.68
CA SER A 711 5.36 -29.50 -43.36
C SER A 711 5.92 -28.25 -42.71
N GLU A 712 5.82 -27.15 -43.42
CA GLU A 712 6.23 -25.83 -43.00
C GLU A 712 5.12 -24.83 -43.30
N TYR A 713 4.68 -24.11 -42.28
CA TYR A 713 3.56 -23.20 -42.38
C TYR A 713 4.04 -21.76 -42.56
N SER A 714 3.38 -21.04 -43.47
CA SER A 714 3.45 -19.59 -43.47
C SER A 714 2.77 -19.08 -42.20
N GLU A 715 3.34 -18.10 -41.54
CA GLU A 715 2.68 -17.45 -40.39
C GLU A 715 1.48 -16.63 -40.85
N VAL A 716 0.53 -16.41 -39.93
CA VAL A 716 -0.55 -15.42 -40.14
C VAL A 716 0.06 -14.06 -40.41
N TYR A 717 -0.51 -13.27 -41.28
CA TYR A 717 0.02 -11.98 -41.77
C TYR A 717 1.36 -12.08 -42.50
N SER A 718 1.64 -13.23 -43.11
CA SER A 718 2.82 -13.46 -43.94
C SER A 718 2.45 -13.68 -45.40
N ALA A 719 3.40 -14.05 -46.20
CA ALA A 719 3.19 -14.48 -47.61
C ALA A 719 4.19 -15.58 -48.00
N TYR A 720 3.84 -16.38 -48.98
CA TYR A 720 4.74 -17.33 -49.61
C TYR A 720 4.74 -17.14 -51.12
N LEU A 721 5.85 -17.50 -51.76
CA LEU A 721 5.96 -17.46 -53.21
C LEU A 721 5.29 -18.71 -53.81
N LYS A 722 4.40 -18.51 -54.79
CA LYS A 722 3.73 -19.58 -55.52
C LYS A 722 4.05 -19.47 -56.99
N LEU A 723 4.76 -20.48 -57.52
CA LEU A 723 5.07 -20.59 -58.95
C LEU A 723 4.11 -21.57 -59.62
N SER A 724 3.98 -21.49 -60.95
CA SER A 724 3.31 -22.55 -61.72
C SER A 724 4.17 -23.83 -61.69
N SER A 725 3.55 -25.01 -61.96
CA SER A 725 4.27 -26.24 -61.97
C SER A 725 5.37 -26.26 -63.06
N PHE A 726 5.16 -25.54 -64.15
CA PHE A 726 6.16 -25.34 -65.22
C PHE A 726 7.34 -24.49 -64.78
N GLN A 727 7.07 -23.39 -63.99
CA GLN A 727 8.10 -22.49 -63.44
C GLN A 727 8.90 -23.16 -62.33
N ALA A 728 8.22 -23.95 -61.44
CA ALA A 728 8.87 -24.57 -60.30
C ALA A 728 9.87 -25.66 -60.66
N GLY A 729 9.58 -26.48 -61.66
CA GLY A 729 10.47 -27.57 -62.10
C GLY A 729 11.19 -28.29 -60.96
N SER A 730 12.53 -28.39 -61.04
CA SER A 730 13.42 -28.96 -60.04
C SER A 730 14.04 -27.89 -59.12
N VAL A 731 13.58 -26.64 -59.17
CA VAL A 731 14.15 -25.51 -58.44
C VAL A 731 13.93 -25.71 -56.94
N THR A 732 15.01 -25.69 -56.15
CA THR A 732 14.98 -25.83 -54.70
C THR A 732 15.19 -24.50 -53.98
N HIS A 733 15.86 -23.54 -54.60
CA HIS A 733 16.17 -22.22 -54.08
C HIS A 733 15.95 -21.18 -55.17
N ILE A 734 15.41 -20.02 -54.76
CA ILE A 734 15.13 -18.92 -55.68
C ILE A 734 15.74 -17.65 -55.06
N ASN A 735 16.69 -17.09 -55.73
CA ASN A 735 17.31 -15.83 -55.37
C ASN A 735 16.34 -14.67 -55.63
N ILE A 736 16.49 -13.60 -54.93
CA ILE A 736 15.66 -12.40 -55.07
C ILE A 736 16.53 -11.28 -55.54
N ASP A 737 16.21 -10.70 -56.70
CA ASP A 737 16.74 -9.41 -57.09
C ASP A 737 15.90 -8.31 -56.40
N LEU A 738 16.42 -7.81 -55.32
CA LEU A 738 15.83 -6.70 -54.58
C LEU A 738 16.26 -5.30 -55.13
N TYR A 739 17.12 -5.32 -56.18
CA TYR A 739 17.77 -4.12 -56.71
C TYR A 739 17.55 -3.93 -58.22
N SER A 740 16.67 -4.72 -58.84
CA SER A 740 16.36 -4.47 -60.25
C SER A 740 15.71 -3.11 -60.41
N GLN A 741 16.55 -2.07 -60.43
CA GLN A 741 16.15 -0.79 -60.95
C GLN A 741 15.93 -1.00 -62.44
N ILE A 742 14.75 -0.75 -62.93
CA ILE A 742 14.53 -0.56 -64.37
C ILE A 742 15.49 0.53 -64.80
N THR A 743 16.32 0.26 -65.85
CA THR A 743 17.27 1.24 -66.33
C THR A 743 16.51 2.53 -66.69
N GLY A 744 16.77 3.64 -65.94
CA GLY A 744 16.07 4.90 -66.09
C GLY A 744 15.09 5.26 -64.96
N ASP A 745 14.78 4.32 -64.03
CA ASP A 745 14.02 4.54 -62.80
C ASP A 745 14.97 5.10 -61.74
N ILE A 746 15.09 6.42 -61.68
CA ILE A 746 16.06 7.14 -60.82
C ILE A 746 15.50 7.29 -59.43
N ASN A 747 14.20 7.41 -59.29
CA ASN A 747 13.55 7.59 -57.97
C ASN A 747 13.17 6.24 -57.30
N GLY A 748 13.35 5.11 -57.97
CA GLY A 748 13.10 3.77 -57.45
C GLY A 748 11.61 3.44 -57.22
N ASP A 749 10.69 4.12 -57.93
CA ASP A 749 9.24 3.87 -57.81
C ASP A 749 8.74 2.70 -58.69
N GLY A 750 9.60 2.13 -59.49
CA GLY A 750 9.32 1.00 -60.36
C GLY A 750 8.70 1.39 -61.70
N GLU A 751 8.70 2.65 -62.08
CA GLU A 751 8.23 3.16 -63.37
C GLU A 751 9.27 4.14 -63.95
N VAL A 752 9.51 4.07 -65.25
CA VAL A 752 10.36 5.05 -65.97
C VAL A 752 9.44 6.15 -66.51
N ASN A 753 9.41 7.28 -65.86
CA ASN A 753 8.53 8.38 -66.23
C ASN A 753 9.16 9.77 -65.85
N VAL A 754 8.38 10.86 -66.01
CA VAL A 754 8.85 12.22 -65.75
C VAL A 754 9.30 12.48 -64.33
N SER A 755 8.87 11.67 -63.35
CA SER A 755 9.29 11.82 -61.94
C SER A 755 10.76 11.39 -61.75
N ASP A 756 11.28 10.53 -62.57
CA ASP A 756 12.70 10.12 -62.57
C ASP A 756 13.62 11.26 -63.01
N VAL A 757 13.16 12.09 -63.93
CA VAL A 757 13.88 13.29 -64.38
C VAL A 757 13.91 14.40 -63.31
N THR A 758 12.91 14.44 -62.43
CA THR A 758 12.87 15.39 -61.31
C THR A 758 13.64 14.90 -60.04
N ALA A 759 14.02 13.64 -60.02
CA ALA A 759 14.85 13.07 -58.95
C ALA A 759 16.36 13.25 -59.20
N LEU A 760 16.76 13.65 -60.39
CA LEU A 760 18.10 14.13 -60.72
C LEU A 760 18.31 15.59 -60.22
#